data_f1ff08e2d7f2633136154f0dd04254ca
#
_entry.id   f1ff08e2d7f2633136154f0dd04254ca
#
_cell.length_a   1.000
_cell.length_b   1.000
_cell.length_c   1.000
_cell.angle_alpha   90.00
_cell.angle_beta   90.00
_cell.angle_gamma   90.00
#
_symmetry.space_group_name_H-M   'P 1'
#
loop_
_entity.id
_entity.type
_entity.pdbx_description
1 polymer ?
#
loop_
_entity_poly.entity_id
_entity_poly.type
_entity_poly.pdbx_seq_one_letter_code
_entity_poly.pdbx_strand_id
1 'polypeptide(L)'
;MQKPAGMKLEEWQVALRKLQAEKETFAIRMVDEQYAPGEFRVANAATRNEYKVVYRGKDSLWNYCSCYDFKTSQLGTCKHMEAVKLWVRKKRKKVQVAEPDYSSVYIDYKGPRRVKIRIGDHGREMLERLAKDYFDESGVLREDAYARFDVFIQAAKAIAPDFRCYDDALDYVLERRDRIKRCRLLEEKYTDEYLDQMLTVPLYPYQKEGTRFAVRAGKAIIADEMGLGKTLQAIASAEVYLREGMAEQVLVVCPTSLKYQWKREIERFTGGDRVESSGKGVEDGLTIPKVVVVEGTPAKRDKLYKAPAPYKIVSYHTMSNDVRHLGKLDTDVLIMDEIQRLKNWDTLISRAARKIASRYAVLLSGTPMENKLEELYANMELVDQFCLGPYYQFRDQHILLHPETGGIMGYKDLSAIGEAVSNRLLRRTKKGVRLQLPKRSDQFVLVPMTQRQDDLHSEFKWDLLVILNKYRKYHYMTEQDRLRVLKLLSQMRMVADSTFILEQNLTTRSDVKIAEVMNLLDNVLESGDEKVVVFSEWERMTRLVAMELDKRGIRYEYLNGRVPSKRRGELVDDFTTLPESRVFLSTDAGSTGLNLQVASTLINMDLPWNPAVLEQRVARIFRLGQEKPVQIINLVSKASIEEGMINKLRFKKSMFEGVLDGGADTVFVDESKFKKLMDDLAVIMEATPDAPEVEYVDEEVEQEQKGKTSVEASLDEALADASEADDESSVDQGSFVDHEPSVDHEPSVAHGSSVGHESLATHQSSEGQLPSADHGAIADQEPPASHDPSQGQAATKAQDGAQERPSSHHASPHPQQLVSQGVSFFSGLAETLKSAEATQQLVDSIVETDKETGEAHLKIPVGSKDTVMQMLTLFGKLMNK
;
A
#
# COMPACT_ATOMS: atom_id res chain seq x y z
N MET A 1 9.26 -11.14 25.50
CA MET A 1 10.07 -10.97 26.74
C MET A 1 9.65 -9.67 27.39
N GLN A 2 9.13 -9.72 28.59
CA GLN A 2 8.76 -8.54 29.38
C GLN A 2 9.99 -7.88 30.00
N LYS A 3 9.92 -6.55 30.20
CA LYS A 3 10.99 -5.77 30.86
C LYS A 3 11.08 -6.19 32.33
N PRO A 4 12.27 -6.56 32.84
CA PRO A 4 12.45 -6.87 34.28
C PRO A 4 12.08 -5.68 35.16
N ALA A 5 11.45 -5.95 36.31
CA ALA A 5 11.15 -4.93 37.28
C ALA A 5 12.45 -4.22 37.76
N GLY A 6 12.43 -2.89 37.86
CA GLY A 6 13.58 -2.07 38.28
C GLY A 6 14.63 -1.77 37.21
N MET A 7 14.57 -2.38 36.02
CA MET A 7 15.48 -2.03 34.93
C MET A 7 14.96 -0.83 34.15
N LYS A 8 15.84 0.14 33.79
CA LYS A 8 15.46 1.26 32.91
C LYS A 8 15.13 0.75 31.51
N LEU A 9 14.26 1.45 30.81
CA LEU A 9 13.79 1.05 29.47
C LEU A 9 14.95 0.95 28.48
N GLU A 10 15.85 1.91 28.46
CA GLU A 10 17.02 1.96 27.59
C GLU A 10 17.98 0.80 27.89
N GLU A 11 18.22 0.52 29.17
CA GLU A 11 19.09 -0.60 29.59
C GLU A 11 18.51 -1.95 29.12
N TRP A 12 17.19 -2.10 29.22
CA TRP A 12 16.47 -3.26 28.70
C TRP A 12 16.60 -3.39 27.18
N GLN A 13 16.44 -2.29 26.45
CA GLN A 13 16.59 -2.26 25.00
C GLN A 13 18.02 -2.60 24.55
N VAL A 14 19.03 -2.14 25.28
CA VAL A 14 20.43 -2.53 25.05
C VAL A 14 20.65 -4.02 25.33
N ALA A 15 20.05 -4.56 26.40
CA ALA A 15 20.13 -5.98 26.72
C ALA A 15 19.49 -6.87 25.62
N LEU A 16 18.37 -6.45 25.06
CA LEU A 16 17.72 -7.16 23.93
C LEU A 16 18.63 -7.20 22.70
N ARG A 17 19.31 -6.11 22.35
CA ARG A 17 20.24 -6.06 21.21
C ARG A 17 21.46 -6.94 21.42
N LYS A 18 21.96 -7.03 22.67
CA LYS A 18 23.03 -7.98 23.02
C LYS A 18 22.58 -9.42 22.83
N LEU A 19 21.36 -9.74 23.30
CA LEU A 19 20.80 -11.07 23.13
C LEU A 19 20.58 -11.43 21.65
N GLN A 20 20.14 -10.49 20.85
CA GLN A 20 20.03 -10.69 19.39
C GLN A 20 21.40 -10.91 18.75
N ALA A 21 22.42 -10.16 19.16
CA ALA A 21 23.78 -10.32 18.67
C ALA A 21 24.39 -11.68 19.02
N GLU A 22 23.95 -12.30 20.12
CA GLU A 22 24.36 -13.65 20.54
C GLU A 22 23.62 -14.76 19.78
N LYS A 23 22.33 -14.53 19.43
CA LYS A 23 21.47 -15.53 18.77
C LYS A 23 21.61 -15.54 17.25
N GLU A 24 21.81 -14.37 16.63
CA GLU A 24 21.92 -14.25 15.18
C GLU A 24 23.36 -14.53 14.70
N THR A 25 23.48 -15.10 13.52
CA THR A 25 24.79 -15.38 12.91
C THR A 25 25.20 -14.22 12.00
N PHE A 26 26.34 -13.60 12.34
CA PHE A 26 26.92 -12.50 11.57
C PHE A 26 28.28 -12.88 10.99
N ALA A 27 28.48 -12.64 9.69
CA ALA A 27 29.80 -12.65 9.06
C ALA A 27 30.44 -11.27 9.30
N ILE A 28 31.50 -11.24 10.09
CA ILE A 28 32.22 -10.02 10.48
C ILE A 28 33.59 -10.00 9.86
N ARG A 29 33.89 -8.97 9.05
CA ARG A 29 35.20 -8.72 8.44
C ARG A 29 35.70 -7.33 8.85
N MET A 30 36.92 -7.26 9.35
CA MET A 30 37.61 -6.01 9.61
C MET A 30 38.15 -5.45 8.28
N VAL A 31 37.93 -4.18 8.01
CA VAL A 31 38.30 -3.53 6.74
C VAL A 31 39.55 -2.70 6.91
N ASP A 32 39.65 -1.96 8.02
CA ASP A 32 40.77 -1.09 8.30
C ASP A 32 41.43 -1.49 9.65
N GLU A 33 42.65 -1.94 9.59
CA GLU A 33 43.44 -2.35 10.76
C GLU A 33 44.29 -1.21 11.32
N GLN A 34 44.36 -0.06 10.65
CA GLN A 34 45.21 1.05 11.03
C GLN A 34 44.79 1.68 12.37
N TYR A 35 43.48 1.72 12.61
CA TYR A 35 42.88 2.25 13.85
C TYR A 35 42.07 1.15 14.50
N ALA A 36 42.69 0.38 15.38
CA ALA A 36 41.97 -0.66 16.08
C ALA A 36 41.17 -0.06 17.27
N PRO A 37 39.87 -0.49 17.49
CA PRO A 37 39.26 -1.57 16.77
C PRO A 37 38.84 -1.33 15.31
N GLY A 38 38.62 -0.12 14.84
CA GLY A 38 38.46 0.21 13.41
C GLY A 38 37.16 -0.01 12.75
N GLU A 39 37.19 -0.11 11.41
CA GLU A 39 36.00 -0.30 10.55
C GLU A 39 35.75 -1.78 10.26
N PHE A 40 34.47 -2.17 10.32
CA PHE A 40 34.01 -3.53 10.09
C PHE A 40 32.90 -3.55 9.06
N ARG A 41 32.83 -4.62 8.26
CA ARG A 41 31.68 -5.01 7.47
C ARG A 41 31.01 -6.16 8.17
N VAL A 42 29.72 -5.98 8.48
CA VAL A 42 28.91 -6.96 9.20
C VAL A 42 27.76 -7.38 8.31
N ALA A 43 27.80 -8.63 7.85
CA ALA A 43 26.73 -9.21 7.04
C ALA A 43 25.87 -10.15 7.87
N ASN A 44 24.56 -10.01 7.80
CA ASN A 44 23.63 -10.94 8.42
C ASN A 44 23.45 -12.15 7.50
N ALA A 45 23.70 -13.37 8.01
CA ALA A 45 23.67 -14.59 7.22
C ALA A 45 22.27 -14.89 6.64
N ALA A 46 21.19 -14.54 7.35
CA ALA A 46 19.82 -14.79 6.93
C ALA A 46 19.33 -13.82 5.86
N THR A 47 19.59 -12.51 6.03
CA THR A 47 19.08 -11.46 5.13
C THR A 47 20.06 -11.07 4.02
N ARG A 48 21.31 -11.49 4.10
CA ARG A 48 22.42 -11.09 3.22
C ARG A 48 22.69 -9.58 3.14
N ASN A 49 22.11 -8.80 4.04
CA ASN A 49 22.37 -7.37 4.13
C ASN A 49 23.71 -7.13 4.81
N GLU A 50 24.51 -6.24 4.24
CA GLU A 50 25.81 -5.83 4.78
C GLU A 50 25.73 -4.41 5.35
N TYR A 51 26.34 -4.23 6.53
CA TYR A 51 26.36 -2.95 7.25
C TYR A 51 27.80 -2.53 7.56
N LYS A 52 28.06 -1.23 7.42
CA LYS A 52 29.30 -0.61 7.88
C LYS A 52 29.18 -0.35 9.38
N VAL A 53 30.12 -0.89 10.16
CA VAL A 53 30.22 -0.65 11.60
C VAL A 53 31.60 -0.06 11.91
N VAL A 54 31.62 1.06 12.60
CA VAL A 54 32.86 1.68 13.07
C VAL A 54 32.86 1.64 14.58
N TYR A 55 33.73 0.79 15.15
CA TYR A 55 33.83 0.60 16.58
C TYR A 55 35.14 1.17 17.10
N ARG A 56 35.05 2.15 17.99
CA ARG A 56 36.20 2.92 18.56
C ARG A 56 36.36 2.74 20.06
N GLY A 57 35.65 1.75 20.60
CA GLY A 57 35.70 1.44 22.04
C GLY A 57 34.31 1.41 22.66
N LYS A 58 34.22 0.81 23.87
CA LYS A 58 32.96 0.56 24.55
C LYS A 58 32.19 1.85 24.85
N ASP A 59 32.89 2.87 25.29
CA ASP A 59 32.31 4.13 25.80
C ASP A 59 32.47 5.31 24.82
N SER A 60 32.92 5.03 23.60
CA SER A 60 33.13 6.07 22.57
C SER A 60 31.81 6.58 22.04
N LEU A 61 31.59 7.90 22.10
CA LEU A 61 30.37 8.56 21.61
C LEU A 61 30.29 8.60 20.07
N TRP A 62 31.39 8.42 19.39
CA TRP A 62 31.46 8.46 17.92
C TRP A 62 31.57 7.06 17.27
N ASN A 63 31.16 6.03 17.99
CA ASN A 63 30.84 4.75 17.38
C ASN A 63 29.72 4.93 16.34
N TYR A 64 29.76 4.13 15.26
CA TYR A 64 28.81 4.26 14.16
C TYR A 64 28.39 2.90 13.59
N CYS A 65 27.13 2.77 13.23
CA CYS A 65 26.64 1.69 12.39
C CYS A 65 25.67 2.27 11.34
N SER A 66 25.83 1.82 10.09
CA SER A 66 24.94 2.30 9.00
C SER A 66 23.51 1.77 9.09
N CYS A 67 23.19 0.85 10.01
CA CYS A 67 21.85 0.28 10.13
C CYS A 67 20.84 1.28 10.69
N TYR A 68 19.58 1.06 10.34
CA TYR A 68 18.46 1.87 10.78
C TYR A 68 18.35 1.92 12.31
N ASP A 69 18.36 0.76 13.00
CA ASP A 69 18.26 0.69 14.45
C ASP A 69 19.31 1.53 15.19
N PHE A 70 20.56 1.57 14.71
CA PHE A 70 21.59 2.42 15.31
C PHE A 70 21.27 3.91 15.22
N LYS A 71 20.78 4.32 14.04
CA LYS A 71 20.53 5.74 13.76
C LYS A 71 19.28 6.25 14.50
N THR A 72 18.26 5.42 14.66
CA THR A 72 16.94 5.85 15.18
C THR A 72 16.69 5.51 16.64
N SER A 73 17.38 4.51 17.21
CA SER A 73 17.11 4.04 18.57
C SER A 73 17.59 4.95 19.69
N GLN A 74 18.47 5.91 19.39
CA GLN A 74 19.09 6.82 20.37
C GLN A 74 19.89 6.10 21.50
N LEU A 75 20.21 4.82 21.32
CA LEU A 75 20.93 4.02 22.33
C LEU A 75 22.44 4.07 22.17
N GLY A 76 22.96 4.60 21.04
CA GLY A 76 24.39 4.54 20.68
C GLY A 76 24.91 3.13 20.45
N THR A 77 24.00 2.15 20.27
CA THR A 77 24.32 0.75 19.94
C THR A 77 23.18 0.08 19.17
N CYS A 78 23.50 -1.05 18.54
CA CYS A 78 22.55 -1.91 17.83
C CYS A 78 23.06 -3.36 17.85
N LYS A 79 22.27 -4.32 17.37
CA LYS A 79 22.72 -5.72 17.31
C LYS A 79 24.02 -5.94 16.54
N HIS A 80 24.27 -5.18 15.46
CA HIS A 80 25.53 -5.28 14.68
C HIS A 80 26.74 -4.74 15.47
N MET A 81 26.57 -3.62 16.18
CA MET A 81 27.59 -3.08 17.06
C MET A 81 27.89 -4.04 18.21
N GLU A 82 26.88 -4.63 18.85
CA GLU A 82 27.05 -5.62 19.90
C GLU A 82 27.72 -6.89 19.36
N ALA A 83 27.40 -7.32 18.14
CA ALA A 83 28.09 -8.44 17.49
C ALA A 83 29.60 -8.17 17.28
N VAL A 84 29.95 -6.94 16.85
CA VAL A 84 31.36 -6.53 16.73
C VAL A 84 32.04 -6.52 18.09
N LYS A 85 31.42 -5.98 19.15
CA LYS A 85 31.94 -6.02 20.53
C LYS A 85 32.18 -7.45 20.99
N LEU A 86 31.27 -8.40 20.71
CA LEU A 86 31.45 -9.82 21.02
C LEU A 86 32.61 -10.43 20.21
N TRP A 87 32.71 -10.11 18.92
CA TRP A 87 33.75 -10.58 18.02
C TRP A 87 35.14 -10.12 18.49
N VAL A 88 35.32 -8.82 18.80
CA VAL A 88 36.57 -8.24 19.31
C VAL A 88 36.96 -8.91 20.63
N ARG A 89 36.00 -9.11 21.55
CA ARG A 89 36.25 -9.80 22.82
C ARG A 89 36.70 -11.26 22.64
N LYS A 90 36.06 -12.01 21.73
CA LYS A 90 36.42 -13.42 21.44
C LYS A 90 37.79 -13.57 20.80
N LYS A 91 38.20 -12.64 19.95
CA LYS A 91 39.48 -12.69 19.27
C LYS A 91 40.69 -12.40 20.20
N ARG A 92 40.43 -12.01 21.47
CA ARG A 92 41.46 -11.70 22.50
C ARG A 92 42.62 -10.84 21.98
N LYS A 93 42.47 -10.15 20.88
CA LYS A 93 43.45 -9.14 20.51
C LYS A 93 43.35 -8.06 21.60
N LYS A 94 44.44 -7.84 22.34
CA LYS A 94 44.66 -6.64 23.16
C LYS A 94 44.71 -5.48 22.17
N VAL A 95 43.54 -5.00 21.82
CA VAL A 95 43.39 -3.85 20.97
C VAL A 95 43.57 -2.66 21.88
N GLN A 96 44.76 -2.04 21.86
CA GLN A 96 44.93 -0.71 22.42
C GLN A 96 44.01 0.20 21.60
N VAL A 97 43.02 0.78 22.25
CA VAL A 97 42.19 1.80 21.66
C VAL A 97 43.03 3.07 21.59
N ALA A 98 43.80 3.22 20.51
CA ALA A 98 44.42 4.48 20.20
C ALA A 98 43.31 5.38 19.56
N GLU A 99 43.08 6.53 20.19
CA GLU A 99 42.27 7.57 19.55
C GLU A 99 43.07 8.08 18.34
N PRO A 100 42.42 8.25 17.16
CA PRO A 100 43.11 8.76 15.99
C PRO A 100 43.51 10.22 16.20
N ASP A 101 44.69 10.59 15.68
CA ASP A 101 45.27 11.92 15.80
C ASP A 101 44.51 12.99 14.97
N TYR A 102 43.72 12.56 13.95
CA TYR A 102 42.94 13.48 13.14
C TYR A 102 41.70 14.01 13.86
N SER A 103 41.34 15.22 13.54
CA SER A 103 40.07 15.85 14.01
C SER A 103 38.89 15.48 13.09
N SER A 104 37.68 15.42 13.64
CA SER A 104 36.50 15.05 12.85
C SER A 104 35.21 15.68 13.31
N VAL A 105 34.28 15.89 12.35
CA VAL A 105 32.87 16.19 12.61
C VAL A 105 32.04 14.94 12.38
N TYR A 106 31.17 14.63 13.33
CA TYR A 106 30.34 13.44 13.36
C TYR A 106 28.95 13.72 13.93
N ILE A 107 27.99 12.78 13.76
CA ILE A 107 26.70 12.82 14.45
C ILE A 107 26.78 11.96 15.72
N ASP A 108 26.41 12.57 16.84
CA ASP A 108 26.14 11.86 18.09
C ASP A 108 24.70 11.30 18.01
N TYR A 109 24.58 9.95 18.00
CA TYR A 109 23.31 9.23 17.97
C TYR A 109 22.82 8.76 19.36
N LYS A 110 23.51 9.16 20.42
CA LYS A 110 23.06 8.89 21.78
C LYS A 110 22.16 10.04 22.25
N GLY A 111 20.86 9.82 22.18
CA GLY A 111 19.85 10.85 22.36
C GLY A 111 19.48 11.54 21.03
N PRO A 112 18.87 12.74 21.06
CA PRO A 112 18.57 13.52 19.85
C PRO A 112 19.84 13.78 19.03
N ARG A 113 19.75 13.63 17.71
CA ARG A 113 20.89 13.82 16.79
C ARG A 113 21.52 15.21 16.94
N ARG A 114 22.84 15.24 17.14
CA ARG A 114 23.61 16.49 17.22
C ARG A 114 24.88 16.35 16.41
N VAL A 115 25.21 17.37 15.64
CA VAL A 115 26.50 17.46 14.94
C VAL A 115 27.55 17.90 15.95
N LYS A 116 28.56 17.08 16.15
CA LYS A 116 29.62 17.32 17.10
C LYS A 116 31.01 17.33 16.44
N ILE A 117 31.92 18.09 17.02
CA ILE A 117 33.33 18.05 16.67
C ILE A 117 34.13 17.24 17.70
N ARG A 118 35.07 16.46 17.21
CA ARG A 118 36.14 15.86 17.99
C ARG A 118 37.47 16.42 17.50
N ILE A 119 38.28 16.99 18.41
CA ILE A 119 39.58 17.57 18.11
C ILE A 119 40.64 16.55 18.49
N GLY A 120 41.42 16.14 17.51
CA GLY A 120 42.60 15.29 17.66
C GLY A 120 43.85 16.09 17.96
N ASP A 121 45.04 15.44 17.83
CA ASP A 121 46.30 16.09 18.17
C ASP A 121 46.84 16.97 17.03
N HIS A 122 46.54 16.65 15.77
CA HIS A 122 46.98 17.41 14.62
C HIS A 122 46.27 18.78 14.53
N GLY A 123 47.09 19.87 14.70
CA GLY A 123 46.62 21.25 14.65
C GLY A 123 45.69 21.66 15.79
N ARG A 124 45.73 20.96 16.92
CA ARG A 124 44.81 21.06 18.06
C ARG A 124 44.51 22.52 18.46
N GLU A 125 45.53 23.29 18.82
CA GLU A 125 45.32 24.68 19.32
C GLU A 125 44.62 25.58 18.30
N MET A 126 44.96 25.44 17.01
CA MET A 126 44.34 26.25 15.94
C MET A 126 42.91 25.80 15.67
N LEU A 127 42.65 24.48 15.70
CA LEU A 127 41.33 23.94 15.54
C LEU A 127 40.41 24.24 16.71
N GLU A 128 40.94 24.24 17.95
CA GLU A 128 40.15 24.66 19.14
C GLU A 128 39.75 26.14 19.08
N ARG A 129 40.64 26.99 18.58
CA ARG A 129 40.27 28.41 18.34
C ARG A 129 39.21 28.55 17.25
N LEU A 130 39.41 27.89 16.12
CA LEU A 130 38.43 27.93 15.03
C LEU A 130 37.08 27.33 15.46
N ALA A 131 37.07 26.24 16.22
CA ALA A 131 35.86 25.58 16.66
C ALA A 131 34.96 26.45 17.57
N LYS A 132 35.54 27.37 18.39
CA LYS A 132 34.80 28.25 19.26
C LYS A 132 33.83 29.16 18.52
N ASP A 133 34.09 29.48 17.25
CA ASP A 133 33.22 30.34 16.43
C ASP A 133 32.03 29.56 15.82
N TYR A 134 32.06 28.22 15.84
CA TYR A 134 31.07 27.36 15.20
C TYR A 134 30.39 26.37 16.15
N PHE A 135 31.06 25.96 17.21
CA PHE A 135 30.56 24.96 18.16
C PHE A 135 30.43 25.56 19.55
N ASP A 136 29.50 24.99 20.33
CA ASP A 136 29.38 25.36 21.74
C ASP A 136 30.42 24.65 22.62
N GLU A 137 30.40 24.90 23.93
CA GLU A 137 31.33 24.31 24.91
C GLU A 137 31.22 22.78 24.98
N SER A 138 30.09 22.20 24.60
CA SER A 138 29.87 20.75 24.52
C SER A 138 30.32 20.13 23.20
N GLY A 139 30.87 20.95 22.29
CA GLY A 139 31.31 20.57 20.95
C GLY A 139 30.15 20.36 19.96
N VAL A 140 28.96 20.86 20.24
CA VAL A 140 27.79 20.79 19.36
C VAL A 140 27.79 22.00 18.43
N LEU A 141 27.51 21.75 17.12
CA LEU A 141 27.41 22.80 16.11
C LEU A 141 26.24 23.74 16.43
N ARG A 142 26.54 25.05 16.52
CA ARG A 142 25.55 26.10 16.83
C ARG A 142 24.60 26.33 15.66
N GLU A 143 23.39 26.78 15.94
CA GLU A 143 22.35 26.99 14.92
C GLU A 143 22.74 28.04 13.88
N ASP A 144 23.39 29.12 14.27
CA ASP A 144 23.90 30.16 13.36
C ASP A 144 25.07 29.70 12.47
N ALA A 145 25.76 28.65 12.88
CA ALA A 145 26.94 28.14 12.19
C ALA A 145 26.61 27.21 10.99
N TYR A 146 25.36 26.67 10.90
CA TYR A 146 24.98 25.84 9.78
C TYR A 146 25.17 26.54 8.42
N ALA A 147 24.83 27.81 8.32
CA ALA A 147 24.95 28.57 7.06
C ALA A 147 26.40 28.74 6.60
N ARG A 148 27.35 28.76 7.54
CA ARG A 148 28.78 29.03 7.31
C ARG A 148 29.66 27.76 7.44
N PHE A 149 29.04 26.60 7.46
CA PHE A 149 29.74 25.33 7.76
C PHE A 149 30.77 24.94 6.68
N ASP A 150 30.58 25.32 5.43
CA ASP A 150 31.51 25.11 4.34
C ASP A 150 32.82 25.91 4.57
N VAL A 151 32.70 27.16 5.06
CA VAL A 151 33.88 27.97 5.41
C VAL A 151 34.66 27.32 6.57
N PHE A 152 33.93 26.78 7.58
CA PHE A 152 34.55 26.01 8.64
C PHE A 152 35.32 24.80 8.10
N ILE A 153 34.73 23.97 7.24
CA ILE A 153 35.38 22.79 6.69
C ILE A 153 36.63 23.14 5.89
N GLN A 154 36.59 24.20 5.09
CA GLN A 154 37.76 24.68 4.33
C GLN A 154 38.87 25.15 5.25
N ALA A 155 38.58 25.95 6.27
CA ALA A 155 39.54 26.43 7.27
C ALA A 155 40.11 25.28 8.09
N ALA A 156 39.29 24.33 8.52
CA ALA A 156 39.71 23.16 9.27
C ALA A 156 40.67 22.25 8.46
N LYS A 157 40.39 22.03 7.15
CA LYS A 157 41.29 21.28 6.26
C LYS A 157 42.59 22.03 5.95
N ALA A 158 42.60 23.37 5.94
CA ALA A 158 43.80 24.16 5.78
C ALA A 158 44.74 24.03 7.00
N ILE A 159 44.16 23.90 8.20
CA ILE A 159 44.89 23.72 9.47
C ILE A 159 45.37 22.26 9.59
N ALA A 160 44.53 21.29 9.32
CA ALA A 160 44.79 19.86 9.39
C ALA A 160 44.27 19.19 8.11
N PRO A 161 45.18 18.83 7.16
CA PRO A 161 44.78 18.22 5.88
C PRO A 161 44.04 16.89 6.04
N ASP A 162 44.25 16.16 7.14
CA ASP A 162 43.61 14.91 7.51
C ASP A 162 42.27 15.10 8.25
N PHE A 163 41.77 16.35 8.39
CA PHE A 163 40.48 16.65 8.98
C PHE A 163 39.34 15.94 8.21
N ARG A 164 38.44 15.28 8.94
CA ARG A 164 37.34 14.51 8.37
C ARG A 164 35.97 15.07 8.76
N CYS A 165 35.10 15.19 7.78
CA CYS A 165 33.68 15.34 8.02
C CYS A 165 32.98 14.07 7.53
N TYR A 166 32.26 13.38 8.43
CA TYR A 166 31.58 12.15 8.04
C TYR A 166 30.33 12.49 7.21
N ASP A 167 30.01 11.61 6.23
CA ASP A 167 28.96 11.84 5.23
C ASP A 167 27.60 12.12 5.88
N ASP A 168 27.23 11.36 6.91
CA ASP A 168 25.98 11.55 7.63
C ASP A 168 25.86 12.91 8.37
N ALA A 169 26.99 13.41 8.86
CA ALA A 169 27.05 14.76 9.46
C ALA A 169 26.95 15.85 8.38
N LEU A 170 27.61 15.64 7.24
CA LEU A 170 27.52 16.54 6.10
C LEU A 170 26.08 16.59 5.56
N ASP A 171 25.45 15.44 5.35
CA ASP A 171 24.07 15.32 4.89
C ASP A 171 23.10 16.07 5.81
N TYR A 172 23.28 15.91 7.13
CA TYR A 172 22.43 16.63 8.11
C TYR A 172 22.60 18.15 8.02
N VAL A 173 23.84 18.63 7.87
CA VAL A 173 24.12 20.04 7.71
C VAL A 173 23.54 20.58 6.40
N LEU A 174 23.70 19.84 5.30
CA LEU A 174 23.16 20.22 3.99
C LEU A 174 21.63 20.29 4.01
N GLU A 175 20.95 19.34 4.69
CA GLU A 175 19.50 19.38 4.88
C GLU A 175 19.05 20.65 5.64
N ARG A 176 19.76 21.03 6.70
CA ARG A 176 19.49 22.27 7.47
C ARG A 176 19.70 23.52 6.63
N ARG A 177 20.81 23.59 5.88
CA ARG A 177 21.09 24.73 4.97
C ARG A 177 20.03 24.85 3.87
N ASP A 178 19.63 23.74 3.29
CA ASP A 178 18.58 23.69 2.27
C ASP A 178 17.24 24.20 2.83
N ARG A 179 16.90 23.83 4.08
CA ARG A 179 15.72 24.38 4.77
C ARG A 179 15.79 25.89 4.94
N ILE A 180 16.93 26.43 5.37
CA ILE A 180 17.13 27.89 5.51
C ILE A 180 16.93 28.58 4.15
N LYS A 181 17.50 28.00 3.07
CA LYS A 181 17.33 28.52 1.71
C LYS A 181 15.87 28.54 1.29
N ARG A 182 15.13 27.44 1.54
CA ARG A 182 13.70 27.39 1.19
C ARG A 182 12.86 28.40 1.97
N CYS A 183 13.14 28.60 3.27
CA CYS A 183 12.41 29.61 4.05
C CYS A 183 12.59 31.01 3.45
N ARG A 184 13.83 31.41 3.14
CA ARG A 184 14.11 32.70 2.49
C ARG A 184 13.43 32.83 1.14
N LEU A 185 13.52 31.81 0.30
CA LEU A 185 12.88 31.77 -1.01
C LEU A 185 11.36 31.99 -0.91
N LEU A 186 10.71 31.37 0.07
CA LEU A 186 9.27 31.51 0.28
C LEU A 186 8.89 32.93 0.71
N GLU A 187 9.71 33.57 1.58
CA GLU A 187 9.49 34.91 2.06
C GLU A 187 9.74 35.97 0.98
N GLU A 188 10.78 35.80 0.17
CA GLU A 188 11.22 36.79 -0.82
C GLU A 188 10.43 36.73 -2.14
N LYS A 189 10.07 35.52 -2.61
CA LYS A 189 9.54 35.35 -3.96
C LYS A 189 8.11 34.82 -4.02
N TYR A 190 7.76 33.87 -3.14
CA TYR A 190 6.47 33.18 -3.22
C TYR A 190 5.39 33.87 -2.41
N THR A 191 5.11 35.13 -2.77
CA THR A 191 3.99 35.93 -2.22
C THR A 191 2.65 35.34 -2.65
N ASP A 192 1.55 35.85 -2.12
CA ASP A 192 0.19 35.40 -2.49
C ASP A 192 -0.10 35.65 -3.97
N GLU A 193 0.33 36.82 -4.48
CA GLU A 193 0.17 37.20 -5.88
C GLU A 193 0.96 36.30 -6.83
N TYR A 194 2.20 35.93 -6.44
CA TYR A 194 2.99 35.02 -7.25
C TYR A 194 2.39 33.61 -7.33
N LEU A 195 1.90 33.10 -6.18
CA LEU A 195 1.26 31.80 -6.12
C LEU A 195 -0.06 31.74 -6.93
N ASP A 196 -0.81 32.84 -7.04
CA ASP A 196 -2.01 32.94 -7.87
C ASP A 196 -1.73 32.87 -9.36
N GLN A 197 -0.55 33.33 -9.78
CA GLN A 197 -0.13 33.32 -11.19
C GLN A 197 0.69 32.08 -11.58
N MET A 198 1.10 31.29 -10.58
CA MET A 198 2.00 30.17 -10.82
C MET A 198 1.34 29.01 -11.55
N LEU A 199 0.07 28.76 -11.31
CA LEU A 199 -0.74 27.73 -11.93
C LEU A 199 -1.83 28.35 -12.81
N THR A 200 -2.50 27.53 -13.61
CA THR A 200 -3.61 27.98 -14.47
C THR A 200 -4.87 28.41 -13.70
N VAL A 201 -4.91 28.11 -12.40
CA VAL A 201 -5.99 28.48 -11.48
C VAL A 201 -5.42 29.10 -10.22
N PRO A 202 -6.04 30.12 -9.65
CA PRO A 202 -5.61 30.71 -8.39
C PRO A 202 -5.78 29.73 -7.23
N LEU A 203 -4.88 29.78 -6.28
CA LEU A 203 -4.94 28.93 -5.06
C LEU A 203 -5.78 29.62 -3.98
N TYR A 204 -6.62 28.85 -3.29
CA TYR A 204 -7.28 29.36 -2.07
C TYR A 204 -6.24 29.70 -0.99
N PRO A 205 -6.53 30.64 -0.08
CA PRO A 205 -5.55 31.06 0.96
C PRO A 205 -4.95 29.89 1.73
N TYR A 206 -5.77 28.95 2.15
CA TYR A 206 -5.28 27.76 2.85
C TYR A 206 -4.43 26.82 1.94
N GLN A 207 -4.68 26.77 0.62
CA GLN A 207 -3.86 26.00 -0.31
C GLN A 207 -2.48 26.63 -0.49
N LYS A 208 -2.41 27.98 -0.54
CA LYS A 208 -1.14 28.73 -0.53
C LYS A 208 -0.34 28.43 0.75
N GLU A 209 -1.01 28.42 1.89
CA GLU A 209 -0.40 28.05 3.16
C GLU A 209 0.11 26.61 3.14
N GLY A 210 -0.67 25.66 2.63
CA GLY A 210 -0.27 24.25 2.50
C GLY A 210 0.91 24.05 1.55
N THR A 211 0.95 24.77 0.45
CA THR A 211 2.08 24.80 -0.48
C THR A 211 3.35 25.32 0.20
N ARG A 212 3.25 26.47 0.88
CA ARG A 212 4.39 27.04 1.64
C ARG A 212 4.85 26.11 2.76
N PHE A 213 3.91 25.46 3.47
CA PHE A 213 4.22 24.49 4.50
C PHE A 213 5.02 23.29 3.94
N ALA A 214 4.55 22.69 2.84
CA ALA A 214 5.22 21.56 2.23
C ALA A 214 6.63 21.91 1.74
N VAL A 215 6.78 23.06 1.07
CA VAL A 215 8.09 23.53 0.59
C VAL A 215 9.01 23.88 1.77
N ARG A 216 8.53 24.55 2.80
CA ARG A 216 9.31 24.88 4.02
C ARG A 216 9.82 23.63 4.72
N ALA A 217 8.95 22.64 4.89
CA ALA A 217 9.29 21.37 5.51
C ALA A 217 10.25 20.53 4.67
N GLY A 218 10.13 20.59 3.33
CA GLY A 218 10.90 19.77 2.39
C GLY A 218 10.35 18.36 2.24
N LYS A 219 10.04 17.70 3.36
CA LYS A 219 9.27 16.46 3.42
C LYS A 219 8.10 16.67 4.37
N ALA A 220 6.88 16.51 3.87
CA ALA A 220 5.66 16.82 4.61
C ALA A 220 4.51 15.88 4.28
N ILE A 221 3.58 15.75 5.22
CA ILE A 221 2.28 15.12 5.02
C ILE A 221 1.22 16.23 4.98
N ILE A 222 0.47 16.31 3.88
CA ILE A 222 -0.74 17.14 3.79
C ILE A 222 -1.92 16.22 4.10
N ALA A 223 -2.42 16.34 5.32
CA ALA A 223 -3.49 15.53 5.89
C ALA A 223 -4.85 16.24 5.90
N ASP A 224 -5.04 17.21 5.00
CA ASP A 224 -6.27 17.97 4.87
C ASP A 224 -7.48 17.07 4.64
N GLU A 225 -8.64 17.47 5.17
CA GLU A 225 -9.90 16.77 4.93
C GLU A 225 -10.16 16.55 3.44
N MET A 226 -10.85 15.47 3.11
CA MET A 226 -11.14 15.11 1.72
C MET A 226 -11.92 16.22 1.00
N GLY A 227 -11.54 16.50 -0.26
CA GLY A 227 -12.15 17.55 -1.06
C GLY A 227 -11.55 18.94 -0.91
N LEU A 228 -10.49 19.13 -0.09
CA LEU A 228 -9.76 20.40 0.08
C LEU A 228 -8.64 20.63 -0.97
N GLY A 229 -8.56 19.82 -2.01
CA GLY A 229 -7.61 20.02 -3.11
C GLY A 229 -6.16 19.71 -2.74
N LYS A 230 -5.89 18.61 -2.01
CA LYS A 230 -4.54 18.14 -1.68
C LYS A 230 -3.66 17.97 -2.91
N THR A 231 -4.21 17.38 -3.99
CA THR A 231 -3.51 17.21 -5.27
C THR A 231 -2.96 18.51 -5.82
N LEU A 232 -3.78 19.58 -5.79
CA LEU A 232 -3.36 20.89 -6.27
C LEU A 232 -2.22 21.49 -5.43
N GLN A 233 -2.27 21.33 -4.11
CA GLN A 233 -1.19 21.74 -3.22
C GLN A 233 0.11 20.98 -3.48
N ALA A 234 0.02 19.68 -3.76
CA ALA A 234 1.20 18.86 -4.10
C ALA A 234 1.80 19.27 -5.45
N ILE A 235 0.98 19.51 -6.46
CA ILE A 235 1.42 20.02 -7.77
C ILE A 235 2.08 21.40 -7.60
N ALA A 236 1.44 22.32 -6.88
CA ALA A 236 2.00 23.63 -6.59
C ALA A 236 3.36 23.55 -5.88
N SER A 237 3.49 22.65 -4.90
CA SER A 237 4.77 22.44 -4.19
C SER A 237 5.86 21.89 -5.13
N ALA A 238 5.52 20.95 -6.02
CA ALA A 238 6.43 20.40 -7.01
C ALA A 238 6.88 21.47 -8.02
N GLU A 239 5.96 22.32 -8.48
CA GLU A 239 6.26 23.42 -9.39
C GLU A 239 7.22 24.44 -8.78
N VAL A 240 7.14 24.71 -7.45
CA VAL A 240 8.13 25.54 -6.77
C VAL A 240 9.52 24.94 -6.91
N TYR A 241 9.70 23.67 -6.65
CA TYR A 241 11.01 23.02 -6.74
C TYR A 241 11.55 22.97 -8.19
N LEU A 242 10.68 22.68 -9.17
CA LEU A 242 11.07 22.65 -10.59
C LEU A 242 11.48 24.03 -11.10
N ARG A 243 10.70 25.07 -10.83
CA ARG A 243 10.95 26.45 -11.28
C ARG A 243 12.21 27.07 -10.67
N GLU A 244 12.57 26.66 -9.46
CA GLU A 244 13.79 27.14 -8.81
C GLU A 244 15.03 26.29 -9.15
N GLY A 245 14.92 25.33 -10.06
CA GLY A 245 16.01 24.42 -10.40
C GLY A 245 16.49 23.59 -9.20
N MET A 246 15.65 23.44 -8.19
CA MET A 246 15.93 22.62 -7.01
C MET A 246 15.61 21.14 -7.26
N ALA A 247 14.82 20.85 -8.29
CA ALA A 247 14.43 19.53 -8.76
C ALA A 247 14.36 19.50 -10.28
N GLU A 248 14.71 18.35 -10.86
CA GLU A 248 14.55 18.04 -12.28
C GLU A 248 13.45 16.99 -12.49
N GLN A 249 13.22 16.12 -11.48
CA GLN A 249 12.29 15.00 -11.60
C GLN A 249 11.34 14.88 -10.39
N VAL A 250 10.07 14.68 -10.72
CA VAL A 250 8.99 14.42 -9.78
C VAL A 250 8.45 13.02 -10.03
N LEU A 251 8.52 12.14 -9.01
CA LEU A 251 7.89 10.84 -9.04
C LEU A 251 6.57 10.89 -8.27
N VAL A 252 5.46 10.62 -8.94
CA VAL A 252 4.13 10.51 -8.34
C VAL A 252 3.76 9.05 -8.18
N VAL A 253 3.54 8.61 -6.94
CA VAL A 253 3.06 7.29 -6.59
C VAL A 253 1.60 7.40 -6.13
N CYS A 254 0.70 6.73 -6.82
CA CYS A 254 -0.73 6.83 -6.53
C CYS A 254 -1.44 5.47 -6.73
N PRO A 255 -2.68 5.31 -6.25
CA PRO A 255 -3.50 4.17 -6.61
C PRO A 255 -3.60 4.00 -8.14
N THR A 256 -3.68 2.75 -8.60
CA THR A 256 -3.73 2.43 -10.04
C THR A 256 -4.84 3.18 -10.77
N SER A 257 -5.98 3.35 -10.11
CA SER A 257 -7.14 4.08 -10.63
C SER A 257 -6.87 5.56 -10.92
N LEU A 258 -5.92 6.18 -10.22
CA LEU A 258 -5.68 7.63 -10.25
C LEU A 258 -4.58 8.06 -11.21
N LYS A 259 -3.80 7.14 -11.81
CA LYS A 259 -2.66 7.49 -12.66
C LYS A 259 -2.98 8.51 -13.75
N TYR A 260 -4.04 8.27 -14.49
CA TYR A 260 -4.43 9.15 -15.61
C TYR A 260 -5.15 10.42 -15.13
N GLN A 261 -5.79 10.39 -13.98
CA GLN A 261 -6.32 11.59 -13.36
C GLN A 261 -5.17 12.52 -12.93
N TRP A 262 -4.15 12.00 -12.25
CA TRP A 262 -2.96 12.76 -11.90
C TRP A 262 -2.30 13.38 -13.15
N LYS A 263 -2.20 12.60 -14.23
CA LYS A 263 -1.70 13.12 -15.51
C LYS A 263 -2.51 14.33 -15.98
N ARG A 264 -3.83 14.19 -16.05
CA ARG A 264 -4.73 15.28 -16.52
C ARG A 264 -4.68 16.50 -15.60
N GLU A 265 -4.63 16.29 -14.28
CA GLU A 265 -4.58 17.39 -13.32
C GLU A 265 -3.24 18.14 -13.42
N ILE A 266 -2.11 17.45 -13.55
CA ILE A 266 -0.81 18.09 -13.77
C ILE A 266 -0.86 18.91 -15.07
N GLU A 267 -1.23 18.31 -16.20
CA GLU A 267 -1.30 18.98 -17.50
C GLU A 267 -2.24 20.19 -17.47
N ARG A 268 -3.40 20.05 -16.84
CA ARG A 268 -4.38 21.12 -16.70
C ARG A 268 -3.85 22.29 -15.86
N PHE A 269 -3.32 22.01 -14.69
CA PHE A 269 -2.93 23.06 -13.74
C PHE A 269 -1.59 23.72 -14.06
N THR A 270 -0.71 23.04 -14.81
CA THR A 270 0.60 23.58 -15.19
C THR A 270 0.67 24.09 -16.63
N GLY A 271 -0.47 24.19 -17.33
CA GLY A 271 -0.55 24.87 -18.62
C GLY A 271 -0.10 24.05 -19.83
N GLY A 272 -0.49 22.76 -19.92
CA GLY A 272 -0.30 21.96 -21.12
C GLY A 272 0.40 20.61 -20.90
N ASP A 273 0.43 19.80 -21.94
CA ASP A 273 0.95 18.44 -21.93
C ASP A 273 2.46 18.35 -22.31
N ARG A 274 3.05 19.46 -22.76
CA ARG A 274 4.44 19.57 -23.21
C ARG A 274 5.16 20.71 -22.51
N VAL A 275 6.47 20.59 -22.44
CA VAL A 275 7.38 21.60 -21.87
C VAL A 275 8.68 21.65 -22.69
N GLU A 276 9.30 22.81 -22.74
CA GLU A 276 10.65 22.94 -23.32
C GLU A 276 11.67 22.27 -22.40
N SER A 277 12.56 21.50 -23.00
CA SER A 277 13.62 20.83 -22.23
C SER A 277 14.65 21.83 -21.77
N SER A 278 15.02 21.79 -20.49
CA SER A 278 16.13 22.53 -19.90
C SER A 278 17.07 21.65 -19.10
N GLY A 279 16.98 20.31 -19.23
CA GLY A 279 17.69 19.35 -18.41
C GLY A 279 18.92 18.72 -19.04
N LYS A 280 19.79 18.11 -18.22
CA LYS A 280 20.99 17.41 -18.65
C LYS A 280 20.68 16.25 -19.61
N GLY A 281 21.23 16.27 -20.81
CA GLY A 281 21.17 15.17 -21.77
C GLY A 281 20.07 15.27 -22.82
N VAL A 282 19.36 16.41 -22.89
CA VAL A 282 18.41 16.73 -23.96
C VAL A 282 18.83 18.06 -24.58
N GLU A 283 18.69 18.20 -25.89
CA GLU A 283 18.98 19.47 -26.59
C GLU A 283 18.05 20.57 -26.04
N ASP A 284 18.62 21.72 -25.67
CA ASP A 284 17.86 22.87 -25.21
C ASP A 284 16.85 23.35 -26.26
N GLY A 285 15.63 23.62 -25.80
CA GLY A 285 14.53 24.04 -26.67
C GLY A 285 13.75 22.89 -27.34
N LEU A 286 14.11 21.62 -27.08
CA LEU A 286 13.28 20.49 -27.54
C LEU A 286 12.00 20.36 -26.71
N THR A 287 10.85 20.30 -27.36
CA THR A 287 9.56 20.13 -26.71
C THR A 287 9.34 18.67 -26.33
N ILE A 288 9.31 18.39 -25.03
CA ILE A 288 9.15 17.05 -24.46
C ILE A 288 7.78 16.89 -23.75
N PRO A 289 7.29 15.65 -23.59
CA PRO A 289 6.09 15.40 -22.75
C PRO A 289 6.34 15.85 -21.32
N LYS A 290 5.38 16.58 -20.73
CA LYS A 290 5.46 17.00 -19.34
C LYS A 290 5.28 15.83 -18.37
N VAL A 291 4.41 14.89 -18.71
CA VAL A 291 4.02 13.77 -17.83
C VAL A 291 4.13 12.45 -18.57
N VAL A 292 4.76 11.48 -17.94
CA VAL A 292 4.83 10.08 -18.40
C VAL A 292 4.19 9.15 -17.36
N VAL A 293 3.21 8.36 -17.80
CA VAL A 293 2.64 7.26 -16.98
C VAL A 293 3.45 6.00 -17.23
N VAL A 294 4.09 5.49 -16.18
CA VAL A 294 4.94 4.31 -16.25
C VAL A 294 4.09 3.04 -16.05
N GLU A 295 3.96 2.26 -17.11
CA GLU A 295 3.16 1.04 -17.13
C GLU A 295 3.60 0.06 -18.22
N GLY A 296 3.03 -1.17 -18.17
CA GLY A 296 3.32 -2.23 -19.13
C GLY A 296 4.44 -3.15 -18.70
N THR A 297 5.09 -3.82 -19.65
CA THR A 297 6.17 -4.79 -19.36
C THR A 297 7.39 -4.12 -18.70
N PRO A 298 8.22 -4.86 -17.95
CA PRO A 298 9.41 -4.31 -17.30
C PRO A 298 10.34 -3.54 -18.27
N ALA A 299 10.53 -4.07 -19.49
CA ALA A 299 11.35 -3.41 -20.51
C ALA A 299 10.74 -2.08 -21.01
N LYS A 300 9.40 -2.01 -21.13
CA LYS A 300 8.70 -0.76 -21.48
C LYS A 300 8.84 0.24 -20.34
N ARG A 301 8.65 -0.20 -19.10
CA ARG A 301 8.77 0.67 -17.93
C ARG A 301 10.18 1.24 -17.76
N ASP A 302 11.23 0.45 -18.01
CA ASP A 302 12.62 0.95 -18.00
C ASP A 302 12.84 2.11 -18.99
N LYS A 303 12.29 2.00 -20.19
CA LYS A 303 12.31 3.09 -21.18
C LYS A 303 11.54 4.33 -20.71
N LEU A 304 10.37 4.12 -20.08
CA LEU A 304 9.54 5.22 -19.58
C LEU A 304 10.17 5.93 -18.37
N TYR A 305 10.88 5.20 -17.49
CA TYR A 305 11.65 5.82 -16.42
C TYR A 305 12.79 6.72 -16.95
N LYS A 306 13.37 6.35 -18.08
CA LYS A 306 14.45 7.12 -18.70
C LYS A 306 13.95 8.26 -19.59
N ALA A 307 12.64 8.35 -19.83
CA ALA A 307 12.08 9.43 -20.66
C ALA A 307 12.37 10.80 -20.01
N PRO A 308 12.70 11.82 -20.82
CA PRO A 308 13.05 13.15 -20.32
C PRO A 308 11.81 13.98 -19.93
N ALA A 309 10.91 13.41 -19.14
CA ALA A 309 9.71 14.07 -18.65
C ALA A 309 9.90 14.48 -17.18
N PRO A 310 9.59 15.73 -16.79
CA PRO A 310 9.70 16.15 -15.40
C PRO A 310 8.81 15.37 -14.44
N TYR A 311 7.62 14.94 -14.87
CA TYR A 311 6.72 14.14 -14.05
C TYR A 311 6.64 12.70 -14.53
N LYS A 312 6.83 11.77 -13.59
CA LYS A 312 6.64 10.32 -13.81
C LYS A 312 5.62 9.79 -12.82
N ILE A 313 4.60 9.08 -13.32
CA ILE A 313 3.50 8.56 -12.51
C ILE A 313 3.56 7.05 -12.50
N VAL A 314 3.55 6.46 -11.30
CA VAL A 314 3.53 5.00 -11.08
C VAL A 314 2.43 4.62 -10.11
N SER A 315 1.93 3.38 -10.19
CA SER A 315 1.08 2.83 -9.13
C SER A 315 1.93 2.27 -7.99
N TYR A 316 1.34 2.12 -6.80
CA TYR A 316 1.97 1.45 -5.66
C TYR A 316 2.49 0.05 -6.00
N HIS A 317 1.73 -0.70 -6.76
CA HIS A 317 2.10 -2.04 -7.22
C HIS A 317 3.31 -2.00 -8.16
N THR A 318 3.29 -1.11 -9.15
CA THR A 318 4.44 -0.89 -10.07
C THR A 318 5.67 -0.44 -9.28
N MET A 319 5.51 0.47 -8.32
CA MET A 319 6.58 0.93 -7.43
C MET A 319 7.21 -0.25 -6.66
N SER A 320 6.39 -1.13 -6.08
CA SER A 320 6.87 -2.29 -5.33
C SER A 320 7.66 -3.26 -6.19
N ASN A 321 7.19 -3.53 -7.42
CA ASN A 321 7.86 -4.41 -8.37
C ASN A 321 9.18 -3.82 -8.87
N ASP A 322 9.24 -2.51 -9.07
CA ASP A 322 10.36 -1.81 -9.66
C ASP A 322 11.30 -1.15 -8.62
N VAL A 323 11.15 -1.48 -7.34
CA VAL A 323 11.90 -0.84 -6.25
C VAL A 323 13.43 -0.84 -6.45
N ARG A 324 13.98 -1.88 -7.08
CA ARG A 324 15.41 -1.97 -7.37
C ARG A 324 15.85 -0.97 -8.44
N HIS A 325 14.96 -0.66 -9.37
CA HIS A 325 15.17 0.33 -10.40
C HIS A 325 15.01 1.75 -9.85
N LEU A 326 13.92 1.98 -9.12
CA LEU A 326 13.61 3.25 -8.45
C LEU A 326 14.66 3.68 -7.43
N GLY A 327 15.27 2.74 -6.72
CA GLY A 327 16.38 3.02 -5.79
C GLY A 327 17.68 3.47 -6.47
N LYS A 328 17.74 3.45 -7.81
CA LYS A 328 18.88 3.94 -8.61
C LYS A 328 18.53 5.23 -9.39
N LEU A 329 17.27 5.64 -9.39
CA LEU A 329 16.83 6.90 -9.96
C LEU A 329 17.07 8.01 -8.95
N ASP A 330 17.67 9.10 -9.41
CA ASP A 330 17.76 10.34 -8.63
C ASP A 330 16.38 11.01 -8.65
N THR A 331 15.52 10.59 -7.74
CA THR A 331 14.19 11.19 -7.55
C THR A 331 14.34 12.41 -6.66
N ASP A 332 14.15 13.61 -7.22
CA ASP A 332 14.26 14.84 -6.43
C ASP A 332 13.03 15.05 -5.56
N VAL A 333 11.83 14.95 -6.15
CA VAL A 333 10.55 15.14 -5.46
C VAL A 333 9.73 13.87 -5.55
N LEU A 334 9.29 13.38 -4.40
CA LEU A 334 8.39 12.23 -4.27
C LEU A 334 7.01 12.71 -3.83
N ILE A 335 5.98 12.47 -4.63
CA ILE A 335 4.60 12.66 -4.23
C ILE A 335 3.98 11.27 -4.05
N MET A 336 3.37 11.00 -2.88
CA MET A 336 2.60 9.79 -2.65
C MET A 336 1.17 10.15 -2.26
N ASP A 337 0.20 9.61 -2.99
CA ASP A 337 -1.21 9.86 -2.74
C ASP A 337 -1.88 8.67 -2.06
N GLU A 338 -2.81 8.92 -1.14
CA GLU A 338 -3.50 7.91 -0.32
C GLU A 338 -2.52 7.05 0.49
N ILE A 339 -1.65 7.71 1.29
CA ILE A 339 -0.56 7.03 2.03
C ILE A 339 -1.05 6.10 3.14
N GLN A 340 -2.33 6.12 3.52
CA GLN A 340 -2.89 5.14 4.45
C GLN A 340 -2.73 3.70 3.96
N ARG A 341 -2.49 3.48 2.67
CA ARG A 341 -2.07 2.18 2.10
C ARG A 341 -0.72 1.69 2.63
N LEU A 342 0.09 2.56 3.24
CA LEU A 342 1.41 2.25 3.79
C LEU A 342 1.39 2.05 5.31
N LYS A 343 0.20 2.01 5.93
CA LYS A 343 0.01 1.90 7.39
C LYS A 343 0.66 0.64 8.00
N ASN A 344 0.71 -0.46 7.25
CA ASN A 344 1.32 -1.71 7.70
C ASN A 344 2.80 -1.78 7.27
N TRP A 345 3.70 -1.87 8.26
CA TRP A 345 5.15 -1.82 8.06
C TRP A 345 5.71 -3.00 7.27
N ASP A 346 5.12 -4.16 7.43
CA ASP A 346 5.65 -5.43 6.91
C ASP A 346 5.23 -5.74 5.48
N THR A 347 4.28 -4.98 4.92
CA THR A 347 3.85 -5.19 3.54
C THR A 347 4.98 -4.89 2.55
N LEU A 348 4.97 -5.60 1.42
CA LEU A 348 5.95 -5.39 0.34
C LEU A 348 5.94 -3.94 -0.17
N ILE A 349 4.75 -3.34 -0.26
CA ILE A 349 4.52 -1.98 -0.72
C ILE A 349 5.15 -0.98 0.26
N SER A 350 4.89 -1.12 1.57
CA SER A 350 5.46 -0.24 2.60
C SER A 350 6.97 -0.34 2.69
N ARG A 351 7.51 -1.57 2.57
CA ARG A 351 8.96 -1.80 2.52
C ARG A 351 9.61 -1.23 1.26
N ALA A 352 8.89 -1.24 0.13
CA ALA A 352 9.36 -0.64 -1.12
C ALA A 352 9.36 0.90 -1.03
N ALA A 353 8.29 1.51 -0.52
CA ALA A 353 8.17 2.94 -0.34
C ALA A 353 9.34 3.53 0.48
N ARG A 354 9.72 2.86 1.59
CA ARG A 354 10.86 3.27 2.43
C ARG A 354 12.24 3.15 1.76
N LYS A 355 12.35 2.46 0.63
CA LYS A 355 13.61 2.32 -0.13
C LYS A 355 13.79 3.39 -1.20
N ILE A 356 12.76 4.19 -1.48
CA ILE A 356 12.86 5.28 -2.43
C ILE A 356 13.50 6.47 -1.72
N ALA A 357 14.72 6.78 -2.10
CA ALA A 357 15.37 8.00 -1.65
C ALA A 357 14.84 9.18 -2.47
N SER A 358 14.50 10.28 -1.79
CA SER A 358 14.14 11.54 -2.42
C SER A 358 14.63 12.71 -1.57
N ARG A 359 14.96 13.80 -2.23
CA ARG A 359 15.37 15.02 -1.54
C ARG A 359 14.17 15.71 -0.90
N TYR A 360 13.04 15.77 -1.61
CA TYR A 360 11.79 16.35 -1.15
C TYR A 360 10.66 15.34 -1.24
N ALA A 361 9.64 15.48 -0.39
CA ALA A 361 8.48 14.61 -0.44
C ALA A 361 7.20 15.34 -0.01
N VAL A 362 6.11 15.11 -0.73
CA VAL A 362 4.76 15.57 -0.37
C VAL A 362 3.84 14.36 -0.34
N LEU A 363 3.48 13.95 0.85
CA LEU A 363 2.63 12.79 1.10
C LEU A 363 1.20 13.25 1.37
N LEU A 364 0.22 12.60 0.75
CA LEU A 364 -1.19 13.01 0.80
C LEU A 364 -2.03 11.92 1.46
N SER A 365 -2.86 12.32 2.42
CA SER A 365 -3.88 11.45 3.00
C SER A 365 -5.08 12.28 3.44
N GLY A 366 -6.28 11.74 3.32
CA GLY A 366 -7.47 12.29 3.99
C GLY A 366 -7.58 11.81 5.45
N THR A 367 -6.94 10.67 5.74
CA THR A 367 -6.98 9.98 7.03
C THR A 367 -5.58 9.44 7.36
N PRO A 368 -4.68 10.27 7.92
CA PRO A 368 -3.31 9.85 8.21
C PRO A 368 -3.21 8.78 9.30
N MET A 369 -4.30 8.56 10.02
CA MET A 369 -4.49 7.53 11.05
C MET A 369 -5.94 7.07 10.97
N GLU A 370 -6.18 5.77 10.83
CA GLU A 370 -7.54 5.22 10.76
C GLU A 370 -7.93 4.47 12.02
N ASN A 371 -7.03 3.65 12.54
CA ASN A 371 -7.34 2.70 13.58
C ASN A 371 -6.37 2.70 14.76
N LYS A 372 -5.08 2.90 14.51
CA LYS A 372 -4.02 2.76 15.52
C LYS A 372 -3.07 3.96 15.46
N LEU A 373 -2.55 4.36 16.60
CA LEU A 373 -1.55 5.42 16.69
C LEU A 373 -0.22 5.04 15.99
N GLU A 374 0.08 3.75 15.91
CA GLU A 374 1.23 3.21 15.21
C GLU A 374 1.18 3.46 13.69
N GLU A 375 -0.02 3.61 13.11
CA GLU A 375 -0.19 3.99 11.70
C GLU A 375 0.37 5.40 11.44
N LEU A 376 0.11 6.33 12.37
CA LEU A 376 0.70 7.67 12.31
C LEU A 376 2.22 7.60 12.41
N TYR A 377 2.75 6.79 13.35
CA TYR A 377 4.19 6.59 13.48
C TYR A 377 4.81 6.06 12.18
N ALA A 378 4.18 5.06 11.56
CA ALA A 378 4.62 4.49 10.29
C ALA A 378 4.63 5.49 9.13
N ASN A 379 3.60 6.36 9.06
CA ASN A 379 3.51 7.41 8.05
C ASN A 379 4.52 8.53 8.30
N MET A 380 4.76 8.90 9.56
CA MET A 380 5.76 9.92 9.91
C MET A 380 7.19 9.49 9.56
N GLU A 381 7.52 8.20 9.65
CA GLU A 381 8.84 7.70 9.24
C GLU A 381 9.18 7.92 7.76
N LEU A 382 8.18 8.04 6.89
CA LEU A 382 8.39 8.32 5.47
C LEU A 382 8.88 9.76 5.25
N VAL A 383 8.56 10.69 6.14
CA VAL A 383 8.94 12.10 6.05
C VAL A 383 10.05 12.48 7.02
N ASP A 384 9.99 11.98 8.25
CA ASP A 384 11.02 12.23 9.27
C ASP A 384 11.06 11.09 10.31
N GLN A 385 11.96 10.14 10.12
CA GLN A 385 12.15 8.98 11.00
C GLN A 385 12.60 9.32 12.43
N PHE A 386 12.82 10.59 12.75
CA PHE A 386 13.28 11.03 14.06
C PHE A 386 12.25 11.89 14.80
N CYS A 387 11.19 12.30 14.13
CA CYS A 387 10.19 13.25 14.61
C CYS A 387 9.50 12.77 15.89
N LEU A 388 9.11 11.49 15.94
CA LEU A 388 8.41 10.87 17.06
C LEU A 388 9.35 10.11 18.03
N GLY A 389 10.66 10.24 17.84
CA GLY A 389 11.64 9.52 18.64
C GLY A 389 11.68 8.01 18.37
N PRO A 390 12.41 7.23 19.18
CA PRO A 390 12.47 5.78 19.03
C PRO A 390 11.12 5.11 19.30
N TYR A 391 10.75 4.13 18.48
CA TYR A 391 9.46 3.44 18.63
C TYR A 391 9.23 2.83 20.02
N TYR A 392 10.27 2.31 20.67
CA TYR A 392 10.13 1.74 22.01
C TYR A 392 9.79 2.79 23.07
N GLN A 393 10.30 4.05 22.93
CA GLN A 393 9.93 5.16 23.79
C GLN A 393 8.53 5.68 23.47
N PHE A 394 8.21 5.84 22.20
CA PHE A 394 6.88 6.21 21.72
C PHE A 394 5.81 5.25 22.26
N ARG A 395 6.08 3.94 22.19
CA ARG A 395 5.16 2.92 22.72
C ARG A 395 5.00 3.02 24.25
N ASP A 396 6.06 3.21 25.00
CA ASP A 396 6.02 3.32 26.47
C ASP A 396 5.33 4.60 26.93
N GLN A 397 5.53 5.70 26.19
CA GLN A 397 5.00 7.02 26.52
C GLN A 397 3.54 7.15 26.13
N HIS A 398 3.12 6.66 24.98
CA HIS A 398 1.81 6.99 24.40
C HIS A 398 0.83 5.83 24.31
N ILE A 399 1.26 4.58 24.48
CA ILE A 399 0.40 3.42 24.39
C ILE A 399 0.18 2.81 25.76
N LEU A 400 -1.07 2.72 26.19
CA LEU A 400 -1.48 2.04 27.42
C LEU A 400 -1.70 0.56 27.11
N LEU A 401 -0.90 -0.30 27.74
CA LEU A 401 -0.97 -1.74 27.55
C LEU A 401 -1.63 -2.43 28.75
N HIS A 402 -2.42 -3.47 28.49
CA HIS A 402 -2.96 -4.32 29.52
C HIS A 402 -1.83 -5.08 30.24
N PRO A 403 -1.78 -5.08 31.59
CA PRO A 403 -0.65 -5.63 32.35
C PRO A 403 -0.42 -7.13 32.11
N GLU A 404 -1.47 -7.91 31.89
CA GLU A 404 -1.41 -9.37 31.77
C GLU A 404 -1.34 -9.82 30.29
N THR A 405 -2.17 -9.26 29.43
CA THR A 405 -2.28 -9.69 28.02
C THR A 405 -1.33 -8.95 27.09
N GLY A 406 -0.84 -7.75 27.48
CA GLY A 406 -0.04 -6.87 26.62
C GLY A 406 -0.84 -6.18 25.49
N GLY A 407 -2.17 -6.38 25.46
CA GLY A 407 -3.07 -5.72 24.50
C GLY A 407 -3.13 -4.21 24.73
N ILE A 408 -3.49 -3.45 23.68
CA ILE A 408 -3.61 -1.99 23.75
C ILE A 408 -4.92 -1.62 24.42
N MET A 409 -4.84 -0.97 25.59
CA MET A 409 -6.00 -0.46 26.35
C MET A 409 -6.34 0.99 25.97
N GLY A 410 -5.41 1.73 25.41
CA GLY A 410 -5.65 3.14 25.11
C GLY A 410 -4.39 3.89 24.69
N TYR A 411 -4.58 5.18 24.47
CA TYR A 411 -3.54 6.12 24.09
C TYR A 411 -3.59 7.32 25.03
N LYS A 412 -2.43 7.89 25.33
CA LYS A 412 -2.27 9.05 26.23
C LYS A 412 -1.30 10.06 25.68
N ASP A 413 -1.31 11.28 26.23
CA ASP A 413 -0.41 12.39 25.83
C ASP A 413 -0.45 12.68 24.32
N LEU A 414 -1.65 12.68 23.73
CA LEU A 414 -1.87 12.86 22.31
C LEU A 414 -1.52 14.25 21.81
N SER A 415 -1.67 15.27 22.66
CA SER A 415 -1.27 16.64 22.39
C SER A 415 0.23 16.77 22.12
N ALA A 416 1.06 16.05 22.90
CA ALA A 416 2.51 16.03 22.70
C ALA A 416 2.90 15.42 21.33
N ILE A 417 2.15 14.42 20.86
CA ILE A 417 2.32 13.87 19.51
C ILE A 417 1.96 14.92 18.46
N GLY A 418 0.82 15.62 18.65
CA GLY A 418 0.38 16.69 17.77
C GLY A 418 1.44 17.77 17.60
N GLU A 419 2.05 18.22 18.70
CA GLU A 419 3.16 19.19 18.67
C GLU A 419 4.39 18.64 17.94
N ALA A 420 4.79 17.42 18.23
CA ALA A 420 5.96 16.80 17.60
C ALA A 420 5.82 16.70 16.08
N VAL A 421 4.63 16.39 15.56
CA VAL A 421 4.38 16.24 14.12
C VAL A 421 4.05 17.56 13.42
N SER A 422 3.73 18.63 14.14
CA SER A 422 3.22 19.91 13.59
C SER A 422 4.09 20.54 12.50
N ASN A 423 5.40 20.32 12.56
CA ASN A 423 6.36 20.82 11.56
C ASN A 423 6.43 19.97 10.27
N ARG A 424 5.79 18.81 10.24
CA ARG A 424 5.86 17.83 9.15
C ARG A 424 4.49 17.37 8.67
N LEU A 425 3.45 17.53 9.48
CA LEU A 425 2.07 17.15 9.16
C LEU A 425 1.15 18.36 9.30
N LEU A 426 0.43 18.67 8.23
CA LEU A 426 -0.59 19.73 8.20
C LEU A 426 -1.96 19.11 8.00
N ARG A 427 -2.87 19.35 8.94
CA ARG A 427 -4.26 18.91 8.87
C ARG A 427 -5.22 20.09 9.05
N ARG A 428 -6.18 20.20 8.14
CA ARG A 428 -7.25 21.21 8.21
C ARG A 428 -8.57 20.56 7.83
N THR A 429 -9.63 21.00 8.49
CA THR A 429 -11.00 20.57 8.21
C THR A 429 -11.71 21.58 7.32
N LYS A 430 -12.76 21.17 6.61
CA LYS A 430 -13.62 22.04 5.80
C LYS A 430 -14.19 23.18 6.64
N LYS A 431 -14.57 22.88 7.89
CA LYS A 431 -15.05 23.87 8.85
C LYS A 431 -13.96 24.90 9.22
N GLY A 432 -12.74 24.43 9.47
CA GLY A 432 -11.61 25.28 9.86
C GLY A 432 -11.18 26.26 8.79
N VAL A 433 -11.26 25.88 7.52
CA VAL A 433 -10.87 26.76 6.39
C VAL A 433 -12.01 27.69 5.91
N ARG A 434 -13.13 27.72 6.62
CA ARG A 434 -14.30 28.58 6.33
C ARG A 434 -14.75 28.56 4.87
N LEU A 435 -14.69 27.41 4.22
CA LEU A 435 -15.14 27.25 2.86
C LEU A 435 -16.66 27.40 2.79
N GLN A 436 -17.11 28.23 1.85
CA GLN A 436 -18.52 28.32 1.48
C GLN A 436 -18.89 27.13 0.60
N LEU A 437 -19.08 25.97 1.23
CA LEU A 437 -19.68 24.83 0.55
C LEU A 437 -21.20 24.89 0.67
N PRO A 438 -21.94 24.40 -0.33
CA PRO A 438 -23.37 24.31 -0.25
C PRO A 438 -23.84 23.42 0.89
N LYS A 439 -25.12 23.49 1.26
CA LYS A 439 -25.69 22.67 2.34
C LYS A 439 -25.59 21.19 1.98
N ARG A 440 -25.10 20.38 2.94
CA ARG A 440 -25.12 18.90 2.87
C ARG A 440 -26.25 18.37 3.76
N SER A 441 -27.06 17.44 3.22
CA SER A 441 -28.08 16.71 3.94
C SER A 441 -27.80 15.22 3.87
N ASP A 442 -27.64 14.58 5.02
CA ASP A 442 -27.41 13.13 5.14
C ASP A 442 -28.70 12.46 5.64
N GLN A 443 -29.20 11.49 4.88
CA GLN A 443 -30.43 10.75 5.20
C GLN A 443 -30.14 9.24 5.27
N PHE A 444 -30.78 8.57 6.23
CA PHE A 444 -30.81 7.12 6.31
C PHE A 444 -32.22 6.65 6.01
N VAL A 445 -32.37 5.88 4.94
CA VAL A 445 -33.63 5.31 4.51
C VAL A 445 -33.67 3.84 4.90
N LEU A 446 -34.56 3.51 5.83
CA LEU A 446 -34.75 2.13 6.30
C LEU A 446 -35.64 1.36 5.31
N VAL A 447 -35.08 0.33 4.70
CA VAL A 447 -35.77 -0.51 3.70
C VAL A 447 -36.08 -1.87 4.34
N PRO A 448 -37.34 -2.35 4.32
CA PRO A 448 -37.66 -3.66 4.88
C PRO A 448 -37.05 -4.79 4.03
N MET A 449 -36.56 -5.84 4.68
CA MET A 449 -36.13 -7.06 3.98
C MET A 449 -37.36 -7.88 3.51
N THR A 450 -37.20 -8.63 2.44
CA THR A 450 -38.16 -9.66 2.05
C THR A 450 -38.08 -10.84 3.04
N GLN A 451 -39.15 -11.66 3.13
CA GLN A 451 -39.16 -12.82 4.01
C GLN A 451 -37.95 -13.74 3.73
N ARG A 452 -37.62 -13.98 2.46
CA ARG A 452 -36.46 -14.80 2.07
C ARG A 452 -35.11 -14.21 2.50
N GLN A 453 -34.96 -12.88 2.45
CA GLN A 453 -33.79 -12.19 2.97
C GLN A 453 -33.69 -12.34 4.47
N ASP A 454 -34.79 -12.15 5.18
CA ASP A 454 -34.85 -12.25 6.63
C ASP A 454 -34.53 -13.69 7.12
N ASP A 455 -35.09 -14.69 6.46
CA ASP A 455 -34.84 -16.11 6.75
C ASP A 455 -33.34 -16.44 6.64
N LEU A 456 -32.71 -16.08 5.50
CA LEU A 456 -31.28 -16.32 5.28
C LEU A 456 -30.38 -15.48 6.22
N HIS A 457 -30.74 -14.21 6.45
CA HIS A 457 -30.00 -13.36 7.37
C HIS A 457 -30.07 -13.91 8.80
N SER A 458 -31.22 -14.43 9.22
CA SER A 458 -31.43 -15.06 10.52
C SER A 458 -30.66 -16.38 10.66
N GLU A 459 -30.56 -17.18 9.58
CA GLU A 459 -29.73 -18.39 9.56
C GLU A 459 -28.25 -18.05 9.79
N PHE A 460 -27.68 -17.10 9.04
CA PHE A 460 -26.30 -16.67 9.23
C PHE A 460 -26.08 -16.01 10.60
N LYS A 461 -27.07 -15.26 11.09
CA LYS A 461 -27.05 -14.69 12.43
C LYS A 461 -26.98 -15.78 13.50
N TRP A 462 -27.77 -16.85 13.37
CA TRP A 462 -27.75 -18.00 14.25
C TRP A 462 -26.37 -18.67 14.28
N ASP A 463 -25.79 -18.96 13.11
CA ASP A 463 -24.46 -19.52 13.00
C ASP A 463 -23.40 -18.65 13.70
N LEU A 464 -23.50 -17.34 13.54
CA LEU A 464 -22.62 -16.38 14.19
C LEU A 464 -22.78 -16.41 15.72
N LEU A 465 -24.01 -16.44 16.23
CA LEU A 465 -24.29 -16.51 17.66
C LEU A 465 -23.72 -17.77 18.30
N VAL A 466 -23.74 -18.91 17.63
CA VAL A 466 -23.09 -20.14 18.10
C VAL A 466 -21.61 -19.93 18.36
N ILE A 467 -20.90 -19.30 17.41
CA ILE A 467 -19.46 -19.01 17.57
C ILE A 467 -19.22 -17.97 18.67
N LEU A 468 -20.07 -16.94 18.75
CA LEU A 468 -19.99 -15.91 19.80
C LEU A 468 -20.20 -16.49 21.19
N ASN A 469 -21.17 -17.39 21.39
CA ASN A 469 -21.42 -18.05 22.67
C ASN A 469 -20.25 -18.97 23.05
N LYS A 470 -19.66 -19.68 22.10
CA LYS A 470 -18.42 -20.44 22.33
C LYS A 470 -17.30 -19.51 22.83
N TYR A 471 -17.10 -18.36 22.18
CA TYR A 471 -16.09 -17.38 22.60
C TYR A 471 -16.38 -16.80 23.98
N ARG A 472 -17.64 -16.45 24.29
CA ARG A 472 -18.04 -15.94 25.62
C ARG A 472 -17.73 -16.95 26.72
N LYS A 473 -17.97 -18.26 26.47
CA LYS A 473 -17.77 -19.33 27.46
C LYS A 473 -16.27 -19.62 27.67
N TYR A 474 -15.48 -19.69 26.60
CA TYR A 474 -14.10 -20.18 26.67
C TYR A 474 -13.04 -19.07 26.52
N HIS A 475 -13.42 -17.86 26.19
CA HIS A 475 -12.52 -16.73 25.87
C HIS A 475 -11.43 -17.08 24.84
N TYR A 476 -11.70 -18.10 24.00
CA TYR A 476 -10.81 -18.60 22.97
C TYR A 476 -11.57 -18.86 21.67
N MET A 477 -10.91 -18.65 20.54
CA MET A 477 -11.46 -18.88 19.21
C MET A 477 -10.36 -19.42 18.28
N THR A 478 -10.69 -20.49 17.55
CA THR A 478 -9.77 -21.03 16.55
C THR A 478 -9.66 -20.10 15.34
N GLU A 479 -8.59 -20.25 14.55
CA GLU A 479 -8.43 -19.51 13.27
C GLU A 479 -9.59 -19.77 12.30
N GLN A 480 -10.06 -21.02 12.26
CA GLN A 480 -11.23 -21.40 11.47
C GLN A 480 -12.51 -20.69 11.91
N ASP A 481 -12.74 -20.60 13.23
CA ASP A 481 -13.89 -19.84 13.78
C ASP A 481 -13.83 -18.36 13.38
N ARG A 482 -12.63 -17.78 13.39
CA ARG A 482 -12.39 -16.38 13.00
C ARG A 482 -12.72 -16.12 11.53
N LEU A 483 -12.22 -16.98 10.64
CA LEU A 483 -12.54 -16.90 9.21
C LEU A 483 -14.03 -17.11 8.94
N ARG A 484 -14.68 -18.02 9.73
CA ARG A 484 -16.12 -18.25 9.64
C ARG A 484 -16.92 -17.04 10.08
N VAL A 485 -16.51 -16.34 11.16
CA VAL A 485 -17.12 -15.06 11.60
C VAL A 485 -17.07 -14.03 10.48
N LEU A 486 -15.90 -13.78 9.87
CA LEU A 486 -15.75 -12.81 8.78
C LEU A 486 -16.63 -13.17 7.57
N LYS A 487 -16.68 -14.45 7.22
CA LYS A 487 -17.52 -14.94 6.13
C LYS A 487 -19.00 -14.72 6.42
N LEU A 488 -19.46 -15.07 7.62
CA LEU A 488 -20.87 -14.89 8.02
C LEU A 488 -21.28 -13.42 8.03
N LEU A 489 -20.42 -12.53 8.55
CA LEU A 489 -20.66 -11.08 8.52
C LEU A 489 -20.80 -10.55 7.09
N SER A 490 -19.92 -10.99 6.18
CA SER A 490 -20.03 -10.61 4.76
C SER A 490 -21.31 -11.17 4.11
N GLN A 491 -21.66 -12.43 4.41
CA GLN A 491 -22.89 -13.06 3.90
C GLN A 491 -24.16 -12.34 4.40
N MET A 492 -24.21 -11.97 5.69
CA MET A 492 -25.33 -11.20 6.25
C MET A 492 -25.51 -9.84 5.55
N ARG A 493 -24.41 -9.14 5.24
CA ARG A 493 -24.46 -7.88 4.49
C ARG A 493 -24.93 -8.09 3.05
N MET A 494 -24.40 -9.11 2.37
CA MET A 494 -24.82 -9.45 1.00
C MET A 494 -26.32 -9.74 0.91
N VAL A 495 -26.84 -10.52 1.87
CA VAL A 495 -28.29 -10.84 1.92
C VAL A 495 -29.13 -9.60 2.23
N ALA A 496 -28.65 -8.73 3.12
CA ALA A 496 -29.32 -7.46 3.41
C ALA A 496 -29.52 -6.61 2.15
N ASP A 497 -28.61 -6.69 1.18
CA ASP A 497 -28.72 -6.02 -0.12
C ASP A 497 -29.60 -6.79 -1.09
N SER A 498 -29.22 -8.02 -1.44
CA SER A 498 -30.00 -8.92 -2.31
C SER A 498 -29.53 -10.37 -2.18
N THR A 499 -30.47 -11.30 -2.14
CA THR A 499 -30.13 -12.75 -2.16
C THR A 499 -29.40 -13.16 -3.43
N PHE A 500 -29.57 -12.46 -4.54
CA PHE A 500 -28.91 -12.72 -5.82
C PHE A 500 -27.37 -12.49 -5.74
N ILE A 501 -26.89 -11.73 -4.78
CA ILE A 501 -25.45 -11.56 -4.60
C ILE A 501 -24.78 -12.87 -4.19
N LEU A 502 -25.44 -13.68 -3.37
CA LEU A 502 -24.96 -15.00 -2.95
C LEU A 502 -25.28 -16.09 -3.96
N GLU A 503 -26.54 -16.14 -4.43
CA GLU A 503 -27.07 -17.24 -5.24
C GLU A 503 -27.49 -16.72 -6.63
N GLN A 504 -26.62 -16.85 -7.62
CA GLN A 504 -26.88 -16.33 -8.98
C GLN A 504 -27.90 -17.16 -9.80
N ASN A 505 -28.18 -18.39 -9.37
CA ASN A 505 -29.05 -19.31 -10.09
C ASN A 505 -30.52 -19.22 -9.69
N LEU A 506 -30.90 -18.21 -8.91
CA LEU A 506 -32.27 -18.00 -8.52
C LEU A 506 -33.10 -17.51 -9.72
N THR A 507 -34.19 -18.21 -9.99
CA THR A 507 -35.20 -17.80 -11.00
C THR A 507 -35.99 -16.57 -10.58
N THR A 508 -36.08 -16.33 -9.28
CA THR A 508 -36.77 -15.17 -8.69
C THR A 508 -35.81 -14.39 -7.78
N ARG A 509 -35.65 -13.12 -8.09
CA ARG A 509 -34.88 -12.19 -7.27
C ARG A 509 -35.68 -11.75 -6.04
N SER A 510 -35.06 -11.80 -4.85
CA SER A 510 -35.68 -11.32 -3.60
C SER A 510 -34.83 -10.17 -3.07
N ASP A 511 -35.29 -8.92 -3.34
CA ASP A 511 -34.70 -7.70 -2.82
C ASP A 511 -35.73 -6.56 -2.90
N VAL A 512 -35.58 -5.58 -2.02
CA VAL A 512 -36.39 -4.35 -2.00
C VAL A 512 -35.55 -3.11 -2.29
N LYS A 513 -34.23 -3.13 -1.93
CA LYS A 513 -33.35 -1.99 -2.13
C LYS A 513 -33.25 -1.55 -3.59
N ILE A 514 -33.28 -2.47 -4.55
CA ILE A 514 -33.27 -2.13 -5.99
C ILE A 514 -34.50 -1.33 -6.37
N ALA A 515 -35.70 -1.75 -5.93
CA ALA A 515 -36.93 -1.02 -6.19
C ALA A 515 -36.88 0.38 -5.58
N GLU A 516 -36.37 0.49 -4.35
CA GLU A 516 -36.25 1.79 -3.67
C GLU A 516 -35.22 2.71 -4.36
N VAL A 517 -34.06 2.18 -4.80
CA VAL A 517 -33.13 2.97 -5.62
C VAL A 517 -33.79 3.49 -6.88
N MET A 518 -34.60 2.65 -7.57
CA MET A 518 -35.27 3.07 -8.79
C MET A 518 -36.32 4.13 -8.51
N ASN A 519 -37.07 4.03 -7.40
CA ASN A 519 -38.03 5.07 -6.97
C ASN A 519 -37.29 6.40 -6.66
N LEU A 520 -36.16 6.35 -5.97
CA LEU A 520 -35.35 7.52 -5.67
C LEU A 520 -34.79 8.16 -6.95
N LEU A 521 -34.31 7.34 -7.89
CA LEU A 521 -33.84 7.81 -9.19
C LEU A 521 -34.94 8.47 -10.00
N ASP A 522 -36.13 7.86 -10.08
CA ASP A 522 -37.29 8.43 -10.79
C ASP A 522 -37.62 9.81 -10.22
N ASN A 523 -37.71 9.95 -8.89
CA ASN A 523 -38.00 11.24 -8.23
C ASN A 523 -36.94 12.32 -8.53
N VAL A 524 -35.66 11.96 -8.55
CA VAL A 524 -34.59 12.93 -8.82
C VAL A 524 -34.51 13.25 -10.31
N LEU A 525 -34.71 12.24 -11.18
CA LEU A 525 -34.67 12.44 -12.64
C LEU A 525 -35.89 13.19 -13.20
N GLU A 526 -37.03 13.12 -12.56
CA GLU A 526 -38.23 13.90 -12.90
C GLU A 526 -38.10 15.39 -12.50
N SER A 527 -37.32 15.69 -11.47
CA SER A 527 -37.22 17.05 -10.91
C SER A 527 -36.32 18.03 -11.69
N GLY A 528 -35.75 17.66 -12.84
CA GLY A 528 -34.95 18.55 -13.69
C GLY A 528 -33.63 17.91 -14.20
N ASP A 529 -32.55 18.70 -14.37
CA ASP A 529 -31.26 18.26 -14.91
C ASP A 529 -30.31 17.73 -13.83
N GLU A 530 -30.83 17.16 -12.75
CA GLU A 530 -30.02 16.63 -11.66
C GLU A 530 -29.31 15.35 -12.09
N LYS A 531 -28.01 15.21 -11.66
CA LYS A 531 -27.20 14.01 -11.87
C LYS A 531 -27.02 13.29 -10.53
N VAL A 532 -27.02 11.96 -10.59
CA VAL A 532 -27.00 11.09 -9.43
C VAL A 532 -25.81 10.15 -9.50
N VAL A 533 -25.14 9.93 -8.37
CA VAL A 533 -24.10 8.91 -8.20
C VAL A 533 -24.64 7.82 -7.29
N VAL A 534 -24.54 6.56 -7.70
CA VAL A 534 -24.96 5.39 -6.92
C VAL A 534 -23.73 4.54 -6.62
N PHE A 535 -23.48 4.30 -5.32
CA PHE A 535 -22.38 3.45 -4.84
C PHE A 535 -22.89 2.17 -4.22
N SER A 536 -22.17 1.07 -4.47
CA SER A 536 -22.26 -0.16 -3.70
C SER A 536 -20.88 -0.80 -3.61
N GLU A 537 -20.56 -1.45 -2.49
CA GLU A 537 -19.38 -2.31 -2.33
C GLU A 537 -19.44 -3.50 -3.30
N TRP A 538 -20.67 -4.01 -3.57
CA TRP A 538 -20.88 -5.21 -4.36
C TRP A 538 -21.11 -4.91 -5.85
N GLU A 539 -20.20 -5.37 -6.72
CA GLU A 539 -20.35 -5.26 -8.18
C GLU A 539 -21.67 -5.90 -8.67
N ARG A 540 -22.11 -7.00 -8.05
CA ARG A 540 -23.36 -7.67 -8.42
C ARG A 540 -24.58 -6.80 -8.14
N MET A 541 -24.53 -6.00 -7.06
CA MET A 541 -25.61 -5.06 -6.72
C MET A 541 -25.68 -3.91 -7.73
N THR A 542 -24.55 -3.28 -8.06
CA THR A 542 -24.52 -2.23 -9.10
C THR A 542 -24.95 -2.78 -10.46
N ARG A 543 -24.67 -4.05 -10.77
CA ARG A 543 -25.11 -4.70 -12.01
C ARG A 543 -26.64 -4.89 -12.05
N LEU A 544 -27.27 -5.20 -10.92
CA LEU A 544 -28.75 -5.28 -10.84
C LEU A 544 -29.39 -3.91 -11.11
N VAL A 545 -28.81 -2.84 -10.57
CA VAL A 545 -29.29 -1.47 -10.90
C VAL A 545 -29.09 -1.16 -12.37
N ALA A 546 -27.94 -1.50 -12.94
CA ALA A 546 -27.66 -1.32 -14.37
C ALA A 546 -28.74 -2.01 -15.25
N MET A 547 -29.09 -3.25 -14.92
CA MET A 547 -30.15 -3.99 -15.64
C MET A 547 -31.53 -3.31 -15.55
N GLU A 548 -31.85 -2.66 -14.42
CA GLU A 548 -33.14 -1.94 -14.31
C GLU A 548 -33.09 -0.61 -15.07
N LEU A 549 -31.95 0.07 -15.11
CA LEU A 549 -31.74 1.28 -15.93
C LEU A 549 -31.86 0.96 -17.44
N ASP A 550 -31.24 -0.16 -17.87
CA ASP A 550 -31.34 -0.64 -19.26
C ASP A 550 -32.80 -0.90 -19.67
N LYS A 551 -33.60 -1.56 -18.80
CA LYS A 551 -35.02 -1.82 -19.04
C LYS A 551 -35.85 -0.53 -19.20
N ARG A 552 -35.43 0.54 -18.52
CA ARG A 552 -36.10 1.85 -18.57
C ARG A 552 -35.54 2.78 -19.65
N GLY A 553 -34.47 2.36 -20.36
CA GLY A 553 -33.80 3.17 -21.36
C GLY A 553 -33.09 4.40 -20.79
N ILE A 554 -32.72 4.38 -19.50
CA ILE A 554 -31.99 5.46 -18.83
C ILE A 554 -30.48 5.27 -19.07
N ARG A 555 -29.83 6.27 -19.67
CA ARG A 555 -28.39 6.26 -19.90
C ARG A 555 -27.63 6.48 -18.60
N TYR A 556 -26.61 5.67 -18.40
CA TYR A 556 -25.73 5.72 -17.24
C TYR A 556 -24.29 5.45 -17.63
N GLU A 557 -23.34 5.93 -16.80
CA GLU A 557 -21.94 5.52 -16.84
C GLU A 557 -21.69 4.48 -15.73
N TYR A 558 -20.90 3.43 -16.04
CA TYR A 558 -20.67 2.34 -15.11
C TYR A 558 -19.20 2.08 -14.86
N LEU A 559 -18.79 2.23 -13.60
CA LEU A 559 -17.42 2.01 -13.14
C LEU A 559 -17.34 0.87 -12.12
N ASN A 560 -16.59 -0.15 -12.47
CA ASN A 560 -16.23 -1.25 -11.57
C ASN A 560 -14.72 -1.51 -11.60
N GLY A 561 -14.25 -2.49 -10.80
CA GLY A 561 -12.83 -2.86 -10.69
C GLY A 561 -12.18 -3.28 -12.03
N ARG A 562 -12.97 -3.82 -12.98
CA ARG A 562 -12.48 -4.31 -14.27
C ARG A 562 -12.26 -3.22 -15.31
N VAL A 563 -12.80 -2.01 -15.08
CA VAL A 563 -12.64 -0.89 -16.03
C VAL A 563 -11.20 -0.41 -16.05
N PRO A 564 -10.51 -0.44 -17.21
CA PRO A 564 -9.14 0.03 -17.34
C PRO A 564 -8.98 1.48 -16.89
N SER A 565 -7.89 1.80 -16.21
CA SER A 565 -7.64 3.15 -15.63
C SER A 565 -7.75 4.28 -16.65
N LYS A 566 -7.38 4.04 -17.91
CA LYS A 566 -7.50 5.02 -19.00
C LYS A 566 -8.96 5.36 -19.29
N ARG A 567 -9.83 4.33 -19.38
CA ARG A 567 -11.25 4.50 -19.71
C ARG A 567 -12.04 5.15 -18.57
N ARG A 568 -11.58 5.02 -17.31
CA ARG A 568 -12.23 5.67 -16.14
C ARG A 568 -12.37 7.17 -16.31
N GLY A 569 -11.38 7.79 -16.94
CA GLY A 569 -11.42 9.21 -17.25
C GLY A 569 -12.49 9.59 -18.26
N GLU A 570 -12.62 8.80 -19.32
CA GLU A 570 -13.62 8.98 -20.36
C GLU A 570 -15.04 8.88 -19.77
N LEU A 571 -15.30 7.91 -18.89
CA LEU A 571 -16.59 7.78 -18.20
C LEU A 571 -16.92 9.03 -17.35
N VAL A 572 -15.94 9.61 -16.67
CA VAL A 572 -16.16 10.85 -15.89
C VAL A 572 -16.41 12.04 -16.81
N ASP A 573 -15.70 12.11 -17.91
CA ASP A 573 -15.86 13.18 -18.91
C ASP A 573 -17.25 13.06 -19.59
N ASP A 574 -17.69 11.84 -19.96
CA ASP A 574 -19.01 11.58 -20.52
C ASP A 574 -20.12 11.93 -19.50
N PHE A 575 -19.98 11.49 -18.26
CA PHE A 575 -20.92 11.85 -17.19
C PHE A 575 -20.98 13.36 -16.95
N THR A 576 -19.86 14.07 -17.11
CA THR A 576 -19.81 15.52 -16.89
C THR A 576 -20.41 16.30 -18.05
N THR A 577 -20.09 15.92 -19.29
CA THR A 577 -20.38 16.71 -20.49
C THR A 577 -21.70 16.35 -21.18
N LEU A 578 -22.13 15.07 -21.11
CA LEU A 578 -23.33 14.62 -21.79
C LEU A 578 -24.57 14.86 -20.94
N PRO A 579 -25.55 15.66 -21.40
CA PRO A 579 -26.79 15.94 -20.65
C PRO A 579 -27.61 14.68 -20.37
N GLU A 580 -27.63 13.73 -21.31
CA GLU A 580 -28.37 12.48 -21.19
C GLU A 580 -27.74 11.46 -20.23
N SER A 581 -26.43 11.60 -19.91
CA SER A 581 -25.74 10.76 -18.93
C SER A 581 -26.01 11.29 -17.52
N ARG A 582 -27.10 10.84 -16.91
CA ARG A 582 -27.57 11.41 -15.63
C ARG A 582 -27.30 10.54 -14.41
N VAL A 583 -26.94 9.27 -14.61
CA VAL A 583 -26.65 8.32 -13.54
C VAL A 583 -25.21 7.82 -13.67
N PHE A 584 -24.45 7.83 -12.58
CA PHE A 584 -23.13 7.23 -12.48
C PHE A 584 -23.17 6.10 -11.48
N LEU A 585 -23.06 4.86 -11.97
CA LEU A 585 -22.97 3.67 -11.12
C LEU A 585 -21.52 3.36 -10.80
N SER A 586 -21.20 3.13 -9.54
CA SER A 586 -19.84 2.81 -9.15
C SER A 586 -19.77 1.80 -8.01
N THR A 587 -18.77 0.92 -8.10
CA THR A 587 -18.26 0.21 -6.92
C THR A 587 -17.28 1.10 -6.16
N ASP A 588 -16.76 0.62 -5.03
CA ASP A 588 -15.71 1.33 -4.28
C ASP A 588 -14.43 1.60 -5.10
N ALA A 589 -14.26 0.93 -6.26
CA ALA A 589 -13.23 1.29 -7.24
C ALA A 589 -13.32 2.76 -7.70
N GLY A 590 -14.49 3.39 -7.62
CA GLY A 590 -14.71 4.81 -7.88
C GLY A 590 -14.73 5.70 -6.62
N SER A 591 -14.65 5.11 -5.43
CA SER A 591 -14.62 5.89 -4.18
C SER A 591 -13.33 6.69 -4.02
N THR A 592 -12.25 6.32 -4.72
CA THR A 592 -10.96 6.99 -4.64
C THR A 592 -10.76 7.94 -5.83
N GLY A 593 -10.52 9.22 -5.54
CA GLY A 593 -9.94 10.24 -6.42
C GLY A 593 -10.83 10.84 -7.53
N LEU A 594 -11.90 10.21 -7.98
CA LEU A 594 -12.72 10.72 -9.06
C LEU A 594 -13.42 12.06 -8.73
N ASN A 595 -13.59 12.89 -9.75
CA ASN A 595 -14.32 14.16 -9.64
C ASN A 595 -15.71 14.02 -10.24
N LEU A 596 -16.74 13.86 -9.41
CA LEU A 596 -18.14 13.71 -9.80
C LEU A 596 -19.00 14.87 -9.26
N GLN A 597 -18.39 16.04 -9.05
CA GLN A 597 -19.06 17.21 -8.46
C GLN A 597 -20.19 17.80 -9.33
N VAL A 598 -20.35 17.35 -10.56
CA VAL A 598 -21.49 17.69 -11.40
C VAL A 598 -22.81 17.12 -10.82
N ALA A 599 -22.73 16.06 -10.03
CA ALA A 599 -23.86 15.48 -9.34
C ALA A 599 -24.14 16.18 -8.01
N SER A 600 -25.40 16.32 -7.65
CA SER A 600 -25.90 16.88 -6.39
C SER A 600 -26.46 15.81 -5.45
N THR A 601 -26.78 14.63 -5.95
CA THR A 601 -27.31 13.51 -5.18
C THR A 601 -26.39 12.30 -5.23
N LEU A 602 -26.17 11.68 -4.04
CA LEU A 602 -25.42 10.44 -3.90
C LEU A 602 -26.24 9.43 -3.12
N ILE A 603 -26.39 8.22 -3.68
CA ILE A 603 -27.09 7.10 -3.07
C ILE A 603 -26.06 6.02 -2.72
N ASN A 604 -25.92 5.70 -1.44
CA ASN A 604 -25.20 4.53 -0.96
C ASN A 604 -26.19 3.38 -0.80
N MET A 605 -26.01 2.32 -1.55
CA MET A 605 -26.87 1.13 -1.47
C MET A 605 -26.56 0.27 -0.24
N ASP A 606 -25.33 0.36 0.25
CA ASP A 606 -24.80 -0.34 1.42
C ASP A 606 -23.93 0.60 2.27
N LEU A 607 -23.77 0.25 3.55
CA LEU A 607 -22.91 0.96 4.49
C LEU A 607 -21.56 0.25 4.62
N PRO A 608 -20.44 0.92 4.38
CA PRO A 608 -19.13 0.36 4.65
C PRO A 608 -18.85 0.27 6.16
N TRP A 609 -18.07 -0.73 6.59
CA TRP A 609 -17.61 -0.84 7.99
C TRP A 609 -16.74 0.34 8.43
N ASN A 610 -16.02 0.92 7.49
CA ASN A 610 -15.11 2.04 7.74
C ASN A 610 -15.78 3.37 7.37
N PRO A 611 -16.01 4.28 8.35
CA PRO A 611 -16.60 5.59 8.08
C PRO A 611 -15.76 6.43 7.11
N ALA A 612 -14.46 6.19 7.04
CA ALA A 612 -13.60 6.88 6.08
C ALA A 612 -13.97 6.55 4.62
N VAL A 613 -14.37 5.31 4.33
CA VAL A 613 -14.84 4.92 2.98
C VAL A 613 -16.15 5.64 2.64
N LEU A 614 -17.06 5.76 3.59
CA LEU A 614 -18.30 6.52 3.40
C LEU A 614 -18.00 7.99 3.08
N GLU A 615 -17.13 8.62 3.85
CA GLU A 615 -16.72 10.01 3.59
C GLU A 615 -15.91 10.13 2.28
N GLN A 616 -15.18 9.10 1.86
CA GLN A 616 -14.52 9.04 0.54
C GLN A 616 -15.55 9.05 -0.59
N ARG A 617 -16.62 8.24 -0.50
CA ARG A 617 -17.73 8.26 -1.46
C ARG A 617 -18.38 9.66 -1.52
N VAL A 618 -18.73 10.24 -0.37
CA VAL A 618 -19.31 11.58 -0.26
C VAL A 618 -18.40 12.66 -0.84
N ALA A 619 -17.11 12.59 -0.61
CA ALA A 619 -16.14 13.54 -1.13
C ALA A 619 -15.99 13.51 -2.67
N ARG A 620 -16.66 12.60 -3.37
CA ARG A 620 -16.72 12.61 -4.85
C ARG A 620 -17.59 13.73 -5.37
N ILE A 621 -18.68 14.05 -4.65
CA ILE A 621 -19.63 15.10 -5.02
C ILE A 621 -19.55 16.33 -4.10
N PHE A 622 -19.29 16.13 -2.79
CA PHE A 622 -19.19 17.21 -1.80
C PHE A 622 -17.75 17.70 -1.63
N ARG A 623 -17.32 18.53 -2.56
CA ARG A 623 -15.95 19.06 -2.66
C ARG A 623 -15.93 20.48 -3.23
N LEU A 624 -14.74 21.09 -3.27
CA LEU A 624 -14.53 22.40 -3.90
C LEU A 624 -15.09 22.45 -5.31
N GLY A 625 -15.80 23.54 -5.61
CA GLY A 625 -16.48 23.74 -6.90
C GLY A 625 -17.88 23.12 -6.99
N GLN A 626 -18.40 22.55 -5.89
CA GLN A 626 -19.80 22.19 -5.80
C GLN A 626 -20.65 23.45 -5.51
N GLU A 627 -21.58 23.74 -6.37
CA GLU A 627 -22.46 24.92 -6.28
C GLU A 627 -23.87 24.58 -5.79
N LYS A 628 -24.29 23.32 -6.01
CA LYS A 628 -25.62 22.85 -5.64
C LYS A 628 -25.66 22.26 -4.24
N PRO A 629 -26.77 22.39 -3.49
CA PRO A 629 -26.99 21.62 -2.26
C PRO A 629 -26.82 20.13 -2.52
N VAL A 630 -26.15 19.44 -1.61
CA VAL A 630 -25.80 18.02 -1.76
C VAL A 630 -26.69 17.17 -0.86
N GLN A 631 -27.33 16.16 -1.46
CA GLN A 631 -28.12 15.16 -0.77
C GLN A 631 -27.40 13.81 -0.75
N ILE A 632 -27.18 13.25 0.44
CA ILE A 632 -26.59 11.93 0.65
C ILE A 632 -27.68 11.02 1.20
N ILE A 633 -28.01 9.97 0.45
CA ILE A 633 -29.03 8.98 0.81
C ILE A 633 -28.34 7.66 1.08
N ASN A 634 -28.46 7.16 2.31
CA ASN A 634 -27.89 5.88 2.73
C ASN A 634 -29.03 4.88 2.91
N LEU A 635 -29.10 3.85 2.08
CA LEU A 635 -30.05 2.76 2.23
C LEU A 635 -29.56 1.77 3.27
N VAL A 636 -30.46 1.39 4.14
CA VAL A 636 -30.16 0.49 5.26
C VAL A 636 -31.27 -0.53 5.39
N SER A 637 -30.96 -1.81 5.36
CA SER A 637 -31.94 -2.86 5.57
C SER A 637 -32.35 -2.91 7.03
N LYS A 638 -33.69 -2.76 7.27
CA LYS A 638 -34.29 -2.76 8.60
C LYS A 638 -34.12 -4.12 9.26
N ALA A 639 -33.90 -4.15 10.58
CA ALA A 639 -33.68 -5.33 11.40
C ALA A 639 -32.46 -6.19 10.97
N SER A 640 -31.55 -5.63 10.17
CA SER A 640 -30.33 -6.28 9.71
C SER A 640 -29.08 -5.82 10.45
N ILE A 641 -27.96 -6.45 10.16
CA ILE A 641 -26.64 -6.02 10.67
C ILE A 641 -26.31 -4.57 10.30
N GLU A 642 -26.82 -4.06 9.18
CA GLU A 642 -26.55 -2.68 8.74
C GLU A 642 -27.18 -1.63 9.66
N GLU A 643 -28.36 -1.89 10.24
CA GLU A 643 -28.97 -1.00 11.22
C GLU A 643 -28.08 -0.86 12.47
N GLY A 644 -27.49 -1.95 12.92
CA GLY A 644 -26.51 -1.94 14.01
C GLY A 644 -25.21 -1.17 13.67
N MET A 645 -24.83 -1.16 12.40
CA MET A 645 -23.64 -0.42 11.93
C MET A 645 -23.81 1.10 12.03
N ILE A 646 -25.00 1.65 11.91
CA ILE A 646 -25.25 3.11 11.99
C ILE A 646 -24.68 3.70 13.28
N ASN A 647 -24.96 3.07 14.41
CA ASN A 647 -24.52 3.55 15.73
C ASN A 647 -22.99 3.47 15.85
N LYS A 648 -22.38 2.43 15.30
CA LYS A 648 -20.93 2.24 15.28
C LYS A 648 -20.23 3.27 14.39
N LEU A 649 -20.78 3.60 13.23
CA LEU A 649 -20.25 4.65 12.35
C LEU A 649 -20.27 6.02 13.03
N ARG A 650 -21.34 6.36 13.76
CA ARG A 650 -21.45 7.60 14.53
C ARG A 650 -20.40 7.67 15.63
N PHE A 651 -20.19 6.58 16.38
CA PHE A 651 -19.17 6.52 17.44
C PHE A 651 -17.74 6.65 16.92
N LYS A 652 -17.39 5.94 15.84
CA LYS A 652 -16.04 6.05 15.24
C LYS A 652 -15.76 7.46 14.71
N LYS A 653 -16.76 8.13 14.14
CA LYS A 653 -16.63 9.49 13.67
C LYS A 653 -16.32 10.47 14.82
N SER A 654 -17.02 10.37 15.94
CA SER A 654 -16.78 11.22 17.12
C SER A 654 -15.42 10.97 17.75
N MET A 655 -14.94 9.74 17.76
CA MET A 655 -13.62 9.38 18.29
C MET A 655 -12.48 9.91 17.40
N PHE A 656 -12.64 9.85 16.09
CA PHE A 656 -11.67 10.39 15.12
C PHE A 656 -11.58 11.93 15.22
N GLU A 657 -12.72 12.61 15.31
CA GLU A 657 -12.80 14.05 15.51
C GLU A 657 -12.15 14.44 16.85
N GLY A 658 -12.30 13.63 17.89
CA GLY A 658 -11.70 13.86 19.21
C GLY A 658 -10.17 13.81 19.22
N VAL A 659 -9.56 12.88 18.49
CA VAL A 659 -8.10 12.66 18.51
C VAL A 659 -7.33 13.64 17.60
N LEU A 660 -7.86 13.99 16.44
CA LEU A 660 -7.14 14.77 15.42
C LEU A 660 -7.57 16.25 15.34
N ASP A 661 -8.78 16.55 15.78
CA ASP A 661 -9.36 17.89 15.62
C ASP A 661 -9.57 18.62 16.96
N GLY A 662 -8.76 18.30 18.00
CA GLY A 662 -8.73 19.01 19.28
C GLY A 662 -9.55 18.37 20.39
N GLY A 663 -9.69 17.05 20.39
CA GLY A 663 -10.42 16.28 21.39
C GLY A 663 -9.63 15.91 22.64
N ALA A 664 -10.13 14.92 23.40
CA ALA A 664 -9.56 14.49 24.67
C ALA A 664 -8.12 13.98 24.54
N ASP A 665 -7.25 14.39 25.45
CA ASP A 665 -5.82 14.04 25.49
C ASP A 665 -5.56 12.55 25.84
N THR A 666 -6.55 11.88 26.38
CA THR A 666 -6.49 10.43 26.67
C THR A 666 -7.73 9.73 26.12
N VAL A 667 -7.49 8.73 25.31
CA VAL A 667 -8.56 7.89 24.73
C VAL A 667 -8.33 6.45 25.18
N PHE A 668 -9.29 5.87 25.87
CA PHE A 668 -9.27 4.44 26.18
C PHE A 668 -9.83 3.66 24.99
N VAL A 669 -9.04 2.74 24.48
CA VAL A 669 -9.48 1.72 23.53
C VAL A 669 -9.85 0.51 24.38
N ASP A 670 -11.13 0.27 24.52
CA ASP A 670 -11.59 -0.94 25.19
C ASP A 670 -11.00 -2.16 24.51
N GLU A 671 -10.59 -3.13 25.32
CA GLU A 671 -9.95 -4.43 25.02
C GLU A 671 -9.89 -4.85 23.54
N SER A 672 -8.98 -5.72 23.11
CA SER A 672 -8.61 -6.07 21.73
C SER A 672 -9.71 -5.80 20.69
N LYS A 673 -9.40 -5.21 19.55
CA LYS A 673 -10.39 -4.87 18.50
C LYS A 673 -11.34 -6.03 18.19
N PHE A 674 -10.83 -7.24 18.34
CA PHE A 674 -11.60 -8.45 18.12
C PHE A 674 -12.57 -8.69 19.29
N LYS A 675 -12.15 -8.55 20.53
CA LYS A 675 -13.04 -8.65 21.70
C LYS A 675 -14.10 -7.57 21.62
N LYS A 676 -13.72 -6.33 21.28
CA LYS A 676 -14.68 -5.24 21.06
C LYS A 676 -15.61 -5.49 19.88
N LEU A 677 -15.10 -6.04 18.78
CA LEU A 677 -15.95 -6.48 17.67
C LEU A 677 -16.93 -7.55 18.12
N MET A 678 -16.47 -8.49 18.93
CA MET A 678 -17.30 -9.57 19.47
C MET A 678 -18.32 -9.05 20.50
N ASP A 679 -17.92 -8.12 21.36
CA ASP A 679 -18.83 -7.46 22.30
C ASP A 679 -19.81 -6.53 21.57
N ASP A 680 -19.36 -5.77 20.56
CA ASP A 680 -20.20 -4.95 19.69
C ASP A 680 -21.19 -5.83 18.89
N LEU A 681 -20.75 -6.96 18.37
CA LEU A 681 -21.62 -7.93 17.68
C LEU A 681 -22.62 -8.55 18.65
N ALA A 682 -22.19 -8.83 19.87
CA ALA A 682 -23.05 -9.31 20.93
C ALA A 682 -24.15 -8.30 21.26
N VAL A 683 -23.80 -7.02 21.44
CA VAL A 683 -24.78 -5.94 21.68
C VAL A 683 -25.73 -5.76 20.48
N ILE A 684 -25.20 -5.78 19.25
CA ILE A 684 -26.00 -5.72 18.03
C ILE A 684 -26.98 -6.90 17.95
N MET A 685 -26.57 -8.08 18.43
CA MET A 685 -27.37 -9.29 18.38
C MET A 685 -28.33 -9.45 19.55
N GLU A 686 -28.01 -8.90 20.75
CA GLU A 686 -28.86 -8.94 21.94
C GLU A 686 -30.08 -7.99 21.87
N ALA A 687 -30.04 -7.00 21.00
CA ALA A 687 -31.19 -6.11 20.75
C ALA A 687 -32.39 -6.84 20.10
N THR A 688 -32.29 -8.14 19.84
CA THR A 688 -33.37 -9.00 19.32
C THR A 688 -33.67 -10.12 20.32
N PRO A 689 -34.92 -10.30 20.79
CA PRO A 689 -35.29 -11.34 21.72
C PRO A 689 -35.20 -12.73 21.08
N ASP A 690 -34.96 -13.74 21.94
CA ASP A 690 -34.94 -15.20 21.68
C ASP A 690 -33.67 -15.78 21.03
N ALA A 691 -32.67 -16.04 21.88
CA ALA A 691 -31.59 -16.98 21.54
C ALA A 691 -31.66 -18.17 22.55
N PRO A 692 -31.82 -19.43 22.12
CA PRO A 692 -31.81 -20.59 22.96
C PRO A 692 -30.39 -20.95 23.44
N GLU A 693 -30.29 -21.45 24.69
CA GLU A 693 -29.07 -22.04 25.22
C GLU A 693 -28.74 -23.36 24.50
N VAL A 694 -27.53 -23.45 23.94
CA VAL A 694 -27.01 -24.66 23.31
C VAL A 694 -26.00 -25.33 24.24
N GLU A 695 -26.32 -26.57 24.67
CA GLU A 695 -25.39 -27.43 25.40
C GLU A 695 -24.34 -28.04 24.46
N TYR A 696 -23.07 -27.87 24.79
CA TYR A 696 -21.95 -28.47 24.10
C TYR A 696 -21.32 -29.61 24.88
N VAL A 697 -21.01 -30.71 24.24
CA VAL A 697 -20.31 -31.87 24.79
C VAL A 697 -18.80 -31.65 24.61
N ASP A 698 -18.07 -31.76 25.75
CA ASP A 698 -16.63 -31.47 25.82
C ASP A 698 -15.80 -32.69 25.40
N GLU A 699 -15.00 -32.61 24.34
CA GLU A 699 -13.90 -33.60 24.13
C GLU A 699 -12.56 -33.06 23.57
N GLU A 700 -12.41 -31.80 23.19
CA GLU A 700 -11.15 -31.36 22.52
C GLU A 700 -10.40 -30.16 23.13
N VAL A 701 -10.81 -29.61 24.29
CA VAL A 701 -10.31 -28.28 24.74
C VAL A 701 -9.00 -28.30 25.50
N GLU A 702 -8.55 -29.44 26.05
CA GLU A 702 -7.39 -29.46 26.98
C GLU A 702 -6.00 -29.36 26.32
N GLN A 703 -5.87 -29.58 25.03
CA GLN A 703 -4.53 -29.61 24.40
C GLN A 703 -4.05 -28.28 23.80
N GLU A 704 -4.91 -27.30 23.57
CA GLU A 704 -4.55 -26.06 22.84
C GLU A 704 -4.22 -24.84 23.71
N GLN A 705 -4.40 -24.93 25.04
CA GLN A 705 -4.18 -23.76 25.93
C GLN A 705 -2.72 -23.30 26.08
N LYS A 706 -1.73 -23.99 25.52
CA LYS A 706 -0.30 -23.67 25.67
C LYS A 706 0.32 -22.74 24.60
N GLY A 707 -0.44 -22.35 23.58
CA GLY A 707 0.04 -21.50 22.46
C GLY A 707 -0.40 -20.02 22.46
N LYS A 708 -0.98 -19.53 23.53
CA LYS A 708 -1.83 -18.34 23.60
C LYS A 708 -1.26 -16.94 23.31
N THR A 709 0.03 -16.73 23.02
CA THR A 709 0.59 -15.36 23.05
C THR A 709 0.98 -14.75 21.68
N SER A 710 0.89 -15.48 20.57
CA SER A 710 1.30 -14.95 19.26
C SER A 710 0.15 -14.70 18.26
N VAL A 711 -1.05 -15.10 18.62
CA VAL A 711 -2.18 -15.22 17.68
C VAL A 711 -3.11 -14.00 17.66
N GLU A 712 -3.18 -13.23 18.76
CA GLU A 712 -4.03 -12.02 18.81
C GLU A 712 -3.50 -10.87 17.94
N ALA A 713 -2.17 -10.77 17.75
CA ALA A 713 -1.58 -9.78 16.87
C ALA A 713 -1.87 -10.02 15.38
N SER A 714 -2.00 -11.29 14.97
CA SER A 714 -2.26 -11.68 13.58
C SER A 714 -3.71 -11.49 13.13
N LEU A 715 -4.65 -11.34 14.06
CA LEU A 715 -6.07 -11.18 13.76
C LEU A 715 -6.46 -9.72 13.47
N ASP A 716 -5.85 -8.81 14.19
CA ASP A 716 -6.01 -7.40 13.91
C ASP A 716 -5.47 -7.05 12.50
N GLU A 717 -4.50 -7.85 12.04
CA GLU A 717 -3.91 -7.77 10.71
C GLU A 717 -4.84 -8.41 9.65
N ALA A 718 -5.42 -9.56 9.93
CA ALA A 718 -6.37 -10.24 9.05
C ALA A 718 -7.70 -9.49 8.88
N LEU A 719 -8.16 -8.74 9.90
CA LEU A 719 -9.35 -7.89 9.81
C LEU A 719 -9.10 -6.60 9.03
N ALA A 720 -7.84 -6.11 9.04
CA ALA A 720 -7.42 -5.00 8.20
C ALA A 720 -7.25 -5.44 6.75
N ASP A 721 -6.66 -6.63 6.54
CA ASP A 721 -6.43 -7.22 5.21
C ASP A 721 -7.72 -7.70 4.53
N ALA A 722 -8.73 -8.16 5.31
CA ALA A 722 -10.03 -8.55 4.73
C ALA A 722 -10.82 -7.35 4.17
N SER A 723 -10.61 -6.14 4.69
CA SER A 723 -11.17 -4.92 4.10
C SER A 723 -10.38 -4.43 2.88
N GLU A 724 -9.16 -4.93 2.68
CA GLU A 724 -8.27 -4.60 1.56
C GLU A 724 -8.22 -5.71 0.49
N ALA A 725 -8.52 -6.96 0.87
CA ALA A 725 -8.44 -8.12 -0.04
C ALA A 725 -9.49 -8.08 -1.16
N ASP A 726 -10.66 -7.47 -0.91
CA ASP A 726 -11.68 -7.30 -1.95
C ASP A 726 -11.25 -6.31 -3.05
N ASP A 727 -10.26 -5.45 -2.79
CA ASP A 727 -9.72 -4.49 -3.77
C ASP A 727 -8.52 -5.06 -4.56
N GLU A 728 -7.81 -6.09 -4.06
CA GLU A 728 -6.60 -6.63 -4.69
C GLU A 728 -6.81 -7.93 -5.48
N SER A 729 -7.89 -8.70 -5.23
CA SER A 729 -8.10 -10.00 -5.87
C SER A 729 -8.56 -9.92 -7.34
N SER A 730 -8.77 -8.74 -7.90
CA SER A 730 -9.26 -8.56 -9.28
C SER A 730 -8.19 -8.23 -10.33
N VAL A 731 -6.89 -8.18 -9.99
CA VAL A 731 -5.89 -7.59 -10.91
C VAL A 731 -4.67 -8.46 -11.18
N ASP A 732 -4.72 -9.78 -11.09
CA ASP A 732 -3.64 -10.55 -11.71
C ASP A 732 -4.09 -11.92 -12.23
N GLN A 733 -4.83 -11.89 -13.35
CA GLN A 733 -4.74 -12.96 -14.34
C GLN A 733 -4.51 -12.30 -15.71
N GLY A 734 -3.27 -11.95 -15.93
CA GLY A 734 -2.77 -11.57 -17.21
C GLY A 734 -2.67 -12.78 -18.14
N SER A 735 -3.10 -12.54 -19.36
CA SER A 735 -2.87 -13.31 -20.57
C SER A 735 -3.56 -14.67 -20.64
N PHE A 736 -4.82 -14.66 -21.05
CA PHE A 736 -5.32 -15.69 -21.95
C PHE A 736 -5.69 -15.06 -23.30
N VAL A 737 -5.07 -15.61 -24.30
CA VAL A 737 -5.22 -15.34 -25.72
C VAL A 737 -6.68 -15.61 -26.11
N ASP A 738 -7.26 -14.67 -26.86
CA ASP A 738 -8.54 -14.82 -27.54
C ASP A 738 -8.52 -16.08 -28.40
N HIS A 739 -9.37 -17.02 -28.06
CA HIS A 739 -9.91 -17.99 -28.99
C HIS A 739 -11.42 -17.90 -28.87
N GLU A 740 -12.01 -17.28 -29.88
CA GLU A 740 -13.42 -17.43 -30.18
C GLU A 740 -13.74 -18.89 -30.44
N PRO A 741 -14.82 -19.47 -29.90
CA PRO A 741 -15.36 -20.70 -30.40
C PRO A 741 -16.37 -20.37 -31.53
N SER A 742 -16.00 -20.75 -32.74
CA SER A 742 -16.91 -20.92 -33.86
C SER A 742 -18.04 -21.88 -33.48
N VAL A 743 -19.24 -21.39 -33.64
CA VAL A 743 -20.47 -22.21 -33.56
C VAL A 743 -20.83 -22.68 -34.96
N ASP A 744 -20.72 -23.98 -35.21
CA ASP A 744 -21.46 -24.67 -36.23
C ASP A 744 -22.14 -25.86 -35.57
N HIS A 745 -23.46 -25.90 -35.62
CA HIS A 745 -24.33 -26.97 -36.05
C HIS A 745 -25.79 -26.70 -35.68
N GLU A 746 -26.54 -26.37 -36.75
CA GLU A 746 -27.99 -26.55 -36.78
C GLU A 746 -28.37 -28.07 -36.81
N PRO A 747 -29.59 -28.39 -36.44
CA PRO A 747 -30.44 -29.09 -37.40
C PRO A 747 -31.81 -28.46 -37.61
N SER A 748 -32.16 -28.48 -38.87
CA SER A 748 -33.41 -28.19 -39.58
C SER A 748 -34.67 -28.79 -38.97
N VAL A 749 -35.83 -28.13 -39.13
CA VAL A 749 -37.09 -28.59 -39.80
C VAL A 749 -38.09 -27.42 -39.77
N ALA A 750 -38.38 -26.84 -40.89
CA ALA A 750 -39.50 -26.81 -41.84
C ALA A 750 -40.82 -26.11 -41.46
N HIS A 751 -41.30 -25.33 -42.48
CA HIS A 751 -42.61 -24.83 -42.81
C HIS A 751 -43.07 -23.53 -42.14
N GLY A 752 -43.53 -22.54 -42.82
CA GLY A 752 -43.86 -22.28 -44.21
C GLY A 752 -44.53 -20.95 -44.35
N SER A 753 -44.42 -20.36 -45.56
CA SER A 753 -45.28 -19.42 -46.27
C SER A 753 -45.66 -18.06 -45.56
N SER A 754 -45.69 -16.94 -46.16
CA SER A 754 -45.71 -16.44 -47.53
C SER A 754 -45.89 -14.94 -47.55
N VAL A 755 -45.42 -14.25 -48.63
CA VAL A 755 -45.97 -13.07 -49.29
C VAL A 755 -45.79 -11.75 -48.50
N GLY A 756 -45.30 -10.69 -49.04
CA GLY A 756 -44.95 -10.17 -50.36
C GLY A 756 -44.62 -8.73 -50.32
N HIS A 757 -43.93 -8.32 -51.37
CA HIS A 757 -43.93 -7.04 -52.10
C HIS A 757 -43.74 -5.73 -51.38
N GLU A 758 -42.95 -4.91 -51.84
CA GLU A 758 -42.50 -4.12 -52.97
C GLU A 758 -41.88 -2.87 -52.42
N SER A 759 -40.92 -2.21 -52.86
CA SER A 759 -40.16 -1.87 -54.05
C SER A 759 -39.83 -0.38 -54.04
N LEU A 760 -38.68 -0.13 -54.57
CA LEU A 760 -38.29 1.15 -55.30
C LEU A 760 -38.18 2.43 -54.48
N ALA A 761 -37.23 3.31 -54.66
CA ALA A 761 -36.23 3.59 -55.74
C ALA A 761 -35.33 4.76 -55.34
N THR A 762 -34.12 4.67 -55.79
CA THR A 762 -33.28 5.63 -56.53
C THR A 762 -33.31 7.13 -56.19
N HIS A 763 -32.17 7.74 -56.05
CA HIS A 763 -31.45 8.64 -56.96
C HIS A 763 -30.17 9.14 -56.26
N GLN A 764 -28.97 8.88 -56.82
CA GLN A 764 -28.17 9.73 -57.72
C GLN A 764 -27.91 11.13 -57.11
N SER A 765 -26.76 11.71 -57.17
CA SER A 765 -25.39 11.63 -57.73
C SER A 765 -24.74 12.97 -57.46
N SER A 766 -23.47 13.02 -57.34
CA SER A 766 -22.49 13.75 -58.22
C SER A 766 -21.28 14.15 -57.37
N GLU A 767 -20.11 13.60 -57.68
CA GLU A 767 -19.06 14.08 -58.56
C GLU A 767 -18.31 15.34 -58.11
N GLY A 768 -16.99 15.20 -58.10
CA GLY A 768 -16.02 16.29 -58.14
C GLY A 768 -14.68 15.95 -57.51
N GLN A 769 -13.87 15.14 -58.09
CA GLN A 769 -12.66 15.43 -58.91
C GLN A 769 -11.42 15.81 -58.10
N LEU A 770 -10.42 14.91 -58.24
CA LEU A 770 -8.98 15.08 -58.08
C LEU A 770 -8.35 16.01 -59.15
N PRO A 771 -7.12 16.46 -59.01
CA PRO A 771 -5.99 15.87 -59.72
C PRO A 771 -4.74 15.71 -58.82
N SER A 772 -4.00 14.54 -58.86
CA SER A 772 -2.87 14.12 -59.76
C SER A 772 -1.76 15.15 -59.92
N ALA A 773 -0.53 14.87 -59.74
CA ALA A 773 0.50 13.98 -60.05
C ALA A 773 1.82 14.70 -59.64
N ASP A 774 3.00 14.22 -59.51
CA ASP A 774 3.79 13.29 -60.30
C ASP A 774 5.13 12.99 -59.61
N HIS A 775 5.60 11.76 -59.82
CA HIS A 775 6.94 11.28 -60.07
C HIS A 775 8.13 11.39 -59.11
N GLY A 776 8.74 10.20 -58.88
CA GLY A 776 10.16 10.02 -58.69
C GLY A 776 10.52 8.64 -58.11
N ALA A 777 10.64 7.68 -59.02
CA ALA A 777 11.12 6.32 -58.77
C ALA A 777 12.63 6.24 -58.65
N ILE A 778 13.15 5.14 -58.09
CA ILE A 778 14.25 4.24 -58.49
C ILE A 778 14.66 3.47 -57.19
N ALA A 779 14.35 2.23 -57.04
CA ALA A 779 14.90 0.96 -57.53
C ALA A 779 15.95 0.33 -56.61
N ASP A 780 15.54 -0.86 -56.11
CA ASP A 780 16.23 -2.13 -56.12
C ASP A 780 17.54 -2.35 -55.32
N GLN A 781 17.54 -3.30 -54.43
CA GLN A 781 18.16 -4.64 -54.60
C GLN A 781 18.14 -5.46 -53.30
N GLU A 782 17.46 -6.58 -53.32
CA GLU A 782 17.71 -7.80 -52.56
C GLU A 782 18.58 -8.74 -53.39
N PRO A 783 18.89 -9.99 -52.91
CA PRO A 783 19.91 -10.49 -51.98
C PRO A 783 20.97 -11.35 -52.69
N PRO A 784 21.82 -12.17 -52.08
CA PRO A 784 21.57 -13.60 -52.16
C PRO A 784 21.96 -14.47 -50.95
N ALA A 785 21.32 -15.63 -50.97
CA ALA A 785 21.39 -16.77 -50.11
C ALA A 785 22.59 -17.68 -50.35
N SER A 786 22.64 -18.69 -49.46
CA SER A 786 23.11 -20.12 -49.59
C SER A 786 24.56 -20.41 -49.19
N HIS A 787 24.75 -21.34 -48.24
CA HIS A 787 25.00 -22.77 -48.50
C HIS A 787 25.17 -23.58 -47.22
N ASP A 788 24.36 -24.57 -47.06
CA ASP A 788 24.67 -25.86 -46.45
C ASP A 788 25.35 -26.76 -47.50
N PRO A 789 26.19 -27.73 -47.18
CA PRO A 789 25.71 -29.03 -46.81
C PRO A 789 26.65 -29.98 -45.99
N SER A 790 25.99 -30.87 -45.28
CA SER A 790 26.06 -32.34 -45.27
C SER A 790 27.31 -33.10 -44.79
N GLN A 791 26.95 -34.08 -43.95
CA GLN A 791 27.22 -35.53 -43.99
C GLN A 791 28.56 -36.09 -43.45
N GLY A 792 28.39 -37.12 -42.68
CA GLY A 792 29.05 -38.37 -42.68
C GLY A 792 29.26 -39.00 -41.29
N GLN A 793 28.37 -39.90 -40.85
CA GLN A 793 28.54 -41.36 -40.70
C GLN A 793 29.94 -41.83 -40.15
N ALA A 794 30.08 -42.65 -39.23
CA ALA A 794 29.51 -43.89 -38.67
C ALA A 794 30.62 -44.66 -37.92
N ALA A 795 30.16 -45.37 -36.93
CA ALA A 795 30.56 -46.72 -36.57
C ALA A 795 31.83 -47.01 -35.68
N THR A 796 31.54 -47.57 -34.59
CA THR A 796 31.87 -48.91 -34.01
C THR A 796 33.04 -49.12 -33.10
N LYS A 797 32.66 -49.75 -31.94
CA LYS A 797 33.39 -50.80 -31.15
C LYS A 797 34.61 -50.36 -30.31
N ALA A 798 34.77 -50.71 -29.12
CA ALA A 798 34.36 -51.76 -28.15
C ALA A 798 35.43 -51.77 -27.02
N GLN A 799 35.02 -52.08 -25.82
CA GLN A 799 35.72 -52.79 -24.74
C GLN A 799 36.95 -52.09 -24.07
N ASP A 800 36.94 -51.90 -22.86
CA ASP A 800 37.26 -52.64 -21.64
C ASP A 800 37.62 -51.69 -20.45
N GLY A 801 36.98 -51.90 -19.39
CA GLY A 801 37.45 -52.20 -18.05
C GLY A 801 38.28 -51.21 -17.26
N ALA A 802 37.66 -50.53 -16.28
CA ALA A 802 38.20 -50.46 -14.91
C ALA A 802 37.18 -49.78 -13.95
N GLN A 803 36.97 -50.42 -12.86
CA GLN A 803 36.15 -49.96 -11.73
C GLN A 803 36.76 -48.74 -11.05
N GLU A 804 35.96 -47.68 -10.91
CA GLU A 804 36.09 -46.78 -9.77
C GLU A 804 34.70 -46.21 -9.40
N ARG A 805 34.42 -46.15 -8.09
CA ARG A 805 33.16 -45.81 -7.45
C ARG A 805 32.78 -44.35 -7.70
N PRO A 806 31.53 -44.03 -7.98
CA PRO A 806 31.08 -42.63 -8.08
C PRO A 806 30.71 -42.06 -6.71
N SER A 807 31.29 -40.94 -6.38
CA SER A 807 30.84 -40.01 -5.35
C SER A 807 29.53 -39.34 -5.80
N SER A 808 28.49 -39.54 -5.00
CA SER A 808 27.15 -38.99 -5.24
C SER A 808 27.10 -37.46 -5.01
N HIS A 809 27.04 -36.67 -6.06
CA HIS A 809 26.51 -35.33 -6.02
C HIS A 809 25.06 -35.36 -6.52
N HIS A 810 24.08 -35.35 -5.61
CA HIS A 810 22.68 -35.08 -5.93
C HIS A 810 22.52 -33.65 -6.37
N ALA A 811 22.39 -33.42 -7.66
CA ALA A 811 21.88 -32.18 -8.23
C ALA A 811 20.34 -32.13 -8.00
N SER A 812 19.88 -31.11 -7.33
CA SER A 812 18.45 -30.85 -7.15
C SER A 812 17.79 -30.61 -8.52
N PRO A 813 16.64 -31.22 -8.82
CA PRO A 813 15.97 -31.05 -10.10
C PRO A 813 15.54 -29.57 -10.30
N HIS A 814 15.67 -29.11 -11.53
CA HIS A 814 15.36 -27.74 -11.93
C HIS A 814 13.87 -27.42 -11.66
N PRO A 815 13.51 -26.24 -11.10
CA PRO A 815 12.13 -25.90 -10.74
C PRO A 815 11.10 -26.07 -11.87
N GLN A 816 11.50 -25.88 -13.13
CA GLN A 816 10.63 -26.09 -14.30
C GLN A 816 10.30 -27.56 -14.57
N GLN A 817 11.18 -28.51 -14.24
CA GLN A 817 10.89 -29.93 -14.37
C GLN A 817 9.90 -30.44 -13.31
N LEU A 818 9.97 -29.90 -12.09
CA LEU A 818 9.01 -30.20 -11.03
C LEU A 818 7.60 -29.67 -11.35
N VAL A 819 7.50 -28.47 -11.94
CA VAL A 819 6.23 -27.90 -12.37
C VAL A 819 5.61 -28.70 -13.52
N SER A 820 6.39 -29.10 -14.52
CA SER A 820 5.88 -29.89 -15.64
C SER A 820 5.41 -31.30 -15.21
N GLN A 821 6.12 -31.96 -14.28
CA GLN A 821 5.71 -33.24 -13.71
C GLN A 821 4.44 -33.10 -12.85
N GLY A 822 4.32 -31.99 -12.07
CA GLY A 822 3.11 -31.70 -11.32
C GLY A 822 1.89 -31.47 -12.23
N VAL A 823 2.02 -30.68 -13.28
CA VAL A 823 0.95 -30.39 -14.25
C VAL A 823 0.53 -31.68 -14.97
N SER A 824 1.46 -32.54 -15.39
CA SER A 824 1.15 -33.83 -16.03
C SER A 824 0.42 -34.77 -15.08
N PHE A 825 0.79 -34.82 -13.81
CA PHE A 825 0.11 -35.62 -12.80
C PHE A 825 -1.34 -35.15 -12.56
N PHE A 826 -1.55 -33.83 -12.36
CA PHE A 826 -2.89 -33.29 -12.16
C PHE A 826 -3.78 -33.38 -13.40
N SER A 827 -3.21 -33.25 -14.61
CA SER A 827 -3.94 -33.45 -15.85
C SER A 827 -4.38 -34.91 -16.01
N GLY A 828 -3.51 -35.87 -15.70
CA GLY A 828 -3.85 -37.29 -15.72
C GLY A 828 -4.93 -37.67 -14.69
N LEU A 829 -4.82 -37.13 -13.48
CA LEU A 829 -5.82 -37.31 -12.42
C LEU A 829 -7.18 -36.72 -12.82
N ALA A 830 -7.19 -35.50 -13.39
CA ALA A 830 -8.42 -34.84 -13.84
C ALA A 830 -9.08 -35.62 -15.01
N GLU A 831 -8.30 -36.27 -15.85
CA GLU A 831 -8.82 -37.10 -16.95
C GLU A 831 -9.42 -38.41 -16.44
N THR A 832 -8.79 -39.04 -15.46
CA THR A 832 -9.31 -40.24 -14.79
C THR A 832 -10.62 -39.98 -14.05
N LEU A 833 -10.74 -38.80 -13.39
CA LEU A 833 -11.95 -38.39 -12.64
C LEU A 833 -13.15 -38.02 -13.56
N LYS A 834 -12.97 -37.91 -14.86
CA LYS A 834 -14.09 -37.66 -15.81
C LYS A 834 -14.97 -38.89 -16.09
N SER A 835 -14.48 -40.10 -15.82
CA SER A 835 -15.21 -41.35 -16.02
C SER A 835 -15.50 -42.00 -14.67
N ALA A 836 -16.78 -42.35 -14.43
CA ALA A 836 -17.18 -43.02 -13.20
C ALA A 836 -16.50 -44.40 -13.05
N GLU A 837 -16.32 -45.12 -14.14
CA GLU A 837 -15.64 -46.44 -14.16
C GLU A 837 -14.14 -46.32 -13.85
N ALA A 838 -13.47 -45.32 -14.43
CA ALA A 838 -12.04 -45.07 -14.16
C ALA A 838 -11.82 -44.56 -12.73
N THR A 839 -12.76 -43.79 -12.20
CA THR A 839 -12.74 -43.35 -10.79
C THR A 839 -12.90 -44.52 -9.84
N GLN A 840 -13.82 -45.43 -10.13
CA GLN A 840 -14.00 -46.65 -9.33
C GLN A 840 -12.76 -47.53 -9.35
N GLN A 841 -12.17 -47.79 -10.53
CA GLN A 841 -10.91 -48.50 -10.66
C GLN A 841 -9.75 -47.85 -9.89
N LEU A 842 -9.68 -46.54 -9.88
CA LEU A 842 -8.69 -45.82 -9.09
C LEU A 842 -8.91 -46.03 -7.59
N VAL A 843 -10.15 -45.90 -7.11
CA VAL A 843 -10.51 -46.16 -5.70
C VAL A 843 -10.20 -47.61 -5.32
N ASP A 844 -10.56 -48.59 -6.14
CA ASP A 844 -10.29 -50.00 -5.88
C ASP A 844 -8.78 -50.33 -5.88
N SER A 845 -7.96 -49.53 -6.57
CA SER A 845 -6.51 -49.69 -6.59
C SER A 845 -5.78 -49.10 -5.37
N ILE A 846 -6.39 -48.13 -4.71
CA ILE A 846 -5.78 -47.39 -3.59
C ILE A 846 -6.43 -47.69 -2.24
N VAL A 847 -7.58 -48.36 -2.20
CA VAL A 847 -8.29 -48.74 -0.96
C VAL A 847 -8.24 -50.25 -0.79
N GLU A 848 -7.70 -50.76 0.27
CA GLU A 848 -7.71 -52.15 0.70
C GLU A 848 -8.54 -52.30 1.95
N THR A 849 -9.57 -53.15 1.92
CA THR A 849 -10.43 -53.41 3.08
C THR A 849 -9.94 -54.65 3.81
N ASP A 850 -9.64 -54.57 5.06
CA ASP A 850 -9.27 -55.70 5.90
C ASP A 850 -10.47 -56.65 6.05
N LYS A 851 -10.27 -57.92 5.71
CA LYS A 851 -11.35 -58.92 5.72
C LYS A 851 -11.80 -59.38 7.11
N GLU A 852 -11.00 -59.12 8.15
CA GLU A 852 -11.31 -59.54 9.54
C GLU A 852 -11.95 -58.41 10.34
N THR A 853 -11.56 -57.17 10.12
CA THR A 853 -12.05 -55.99 10.86
C THR A 853 -13.07 -55.14 10.12
N GLY A 854 -13.12 -55.24 8.78
CA GLY A 854 -14.00 -54.44 7.92
C GLY A 854 -13.51 -53.02 7.73
N GLU A 855 -12.34 -52.63 8.24
CA GLU A 855 -11.77 -51.30 8.11
C GLU A 855 -11.11 -51.13 6.71
N ALA A 856 -11.30 -49.95 6.12
CA ALA A 856 -10.73 -49.59 4.83
C ALA A 856 -9.44 -48.77 5.05
N HIS A 857 -8.34 -49.26 4.49
CA HIS A 857 -7.03 -48.64 4.52
C HIS A 857 -6.61 -48.05 3.18
N LEU A 858 -6.01 -46.87 3.16
CA LEU A 858 -5.52 -46.26 1.94
C LEU A 858 -4.12 -46.79 1.63
N LYS A 859 -3.99 -47.52 0.51
CA LYS A 859 -2.75 -48.10 0.04
C LYS A 859 -2.27 -47.37 -1.20
N ILE A 860 -1.34 -46.46 -1.03
CA ILE A 860 -0.74 -45.75 -2.17
C ILE A 860 0.49 -46.52 -2.63
N PRO A 861 0.52 -47.04 -3.87
CA PRO A 861 1.68 -47.71 -4.40
C PRO A 861 2.80 -46.70 -4.63
N VAL A 862 3.84 -46.77 -3.82
CA VAL A 862 5.02 -45.92 -3.92
C VAL A 862 6.24 -46.77 -4.24
N GLY A 863 7.05 -46.32 -5.21
CA GLY A 863 8.21 -47.04 -5.66
C GLY A 863 9.34 -47.19 -4.64
N SER A 864 9.41 -46.32 -3.61
CA SER A 864 10.36 -46.46 -2.52
C SER A 864 9.95 -45.64 -1.29
N LYS A 865 10.48 -46.02 -0.12
CA LYS A 865 10.29 -45.29 1.15
C LYS A 865 10.80 -43.84 1.09
N ASP A 866 11.82 -43.60 0.25
CA ASP A 866 12.40 -42.26 0.04
C ASP A 866 11.47 -41.34 -0.74
N THR A 867 10.66 -41.90 -1.65
CA THR A 867 9.64 -41.12 -2.39
C THR A 867 8.53 -40.62 -1.45
N VAL A 868 8.13 -41.42 -0.46
CA VAL A 868 7.16 -41.04 0.56
C VAL A 868 7.73 -39.92 1.43
N MET A 869 8.98 -40.05 1.87
CA MET A 869 9.65 -39.01 2.67
C MET A 869 9.81 -37.70 1.90
N GLN A 870 10.10 -37.76 0.60
CA GLN A 870 10.17 -36.56 -0.25
C GLN A 870 8.80 -35.91 -0.42
N MET A 871 7.73 -36.68 -0.66
CA MET A 871 6.37 -36.18 -0.71
C MET A 871 5.91 -35.54 0.61
N LEU A 872 6.13 -36.21 1.73
CA LEU A 872 5.78 -35.66 3.04
C LEU A 872 6.59 -34.40 3.37
N THR A 873 7.87 -34.34 2.96
CA THR A 873 8.69 -33.14 3.13
C THR A 873 8.22 -32.00 2.24
N LEU A 874 7.75 -32.30 1.03
CA LEU A 874 7.15 -31.29 0.12
C LEU A 874 5.82 -30.76 0.65
N PHE A 875 4.96 -31.64 1.14
CA PHE A 875 3.69 -31.27 1.80
C PHE A 875 3.94 -30.45 3.05
N GLY A 876 4.89 -30.84 3.90
CA GLY A 876 5.27 -30.05 5.08
C GLY A 876 5.84 -28.67 4.76
N LYS A 877 6.48 -28.50 3.59
CA LYS A 877 6.94 -27.19 3.11
C LYS A 877 5.84 -26.35 2.46
N LEU A 878 4.79 -26.98 1.93
CA LEU A 878 3.61 -26.29 1.38
C LEU A 878 2.64 -25.85 2.49
N MET A 879 2.54 -26.63 3.56
CA MET A 879 1.71 -26.29 4.72
C MET A 879 2.35 -25.27 5.67
N ASN A 880 3.67 -25.02 5.55
CA ASN A 880 4.41 -24.00 6.33
C ASN A 880 4.70 -22.71 5.52
N LYS A 881 3.98 -22.45 4.48
CA LYS A 881 3.90 -21.19 3.75
C LYS A 881 2.49 -20.64 3.90
#